data_cb177ef9c0b07a6ec9d42f0d541a624f
#
_entry.id   cb177ef9c0b07a6ec9d42f0d541a624f
#
_cell.length_a   1.000
_cell.length_b   1.000
_cell.length_c   1.000
_cell.angle_alpha   90.00
_cell.angle_beta   90.00
_cell.angle_gamma   90.00
#
_symmetry.space_group_name_H-M   'P 1'
#
loop_
_entity.id
_entity.type
_entity.pdbx_description
1 polymer ?
#
loop_
_entity_poly.entity_id
_entity_poly.type
_entity_poly.pdbx_seq_one_letter_code
_entity_poly.pdbx_strand_id
1 'polypeptide(L)'
;MYKAIVFAGTTEGYALCEFLAENHVPVYACAATEYGGSLLKENEFLHVSAGRLKTEDMEELFQREAPEIVLDATHPYAAEVTKNIRTACENGNIRYQRVLRPEGEKNSEAIYVESTEKAAELLSGTEGNIFLTTGSKELSKFTVIPDYQERLFARVLSIPSVISSCAELGIEGKHLIGMQGPFSTEINEAMLRQFQCSYLVTKDTGLAGGFPEKMEACQRCDVTPVIIGRPLQEEGLSLPEARVFLAKLFGLTLSQRVSLVGIGMGAEKTLTLEGKKAFDEAELLIGAKRMTDAVQRPGQMVLHEYRSDKIVEYIKAHPQYRTVAIALSGDVGFYSGARKLMDLLDGDVQVICGISSVVYFMAKIGLSWDDAKIVSAHGRDCNLISLIRHNPKVFSILGTEDGVACLASRLVAYGMGDVTLYVGENLSYENEKIFHASAAELTEYRGDALSVVTACNEKAVPLPAVHGICDEEFLRGKAPMTKEEVRTVSLSKLRLQEDSVCYDVGAGTGSVSVEMALRAWKGQVYAIEKKEDALALLKENRRKFATDNLEIVPGTAPEAMVELPVPTHAFIGGSSGNMNEIIRLLLDKNPGVRIVINCITLETVTEAMNAIRDFSLTDVDIVQLSAARSKSIGRYHMMMGENPIYIISCSGRGEEI
;
A
#
# COMPACT_ATOMS: atom_id res chain seq x y z
N MET A 1 5.88 -31.44 -35.29
CA MET A 1 7.27 -31.32 -34.83
C MET A 1 7.27 -30.37 -33.68
N TYR A 2 7.65 -30.82 -32.51
CA TYR A 2 7.63 -30.02 -31.26
C TYR A 2 9.00 -29.37 -31.05
N LYS A 3 9.01 -28.07 -30.70
CA LYS A 3 10.24 -27.33 -30.48
C LYS A 3 10.92 -27.60 -29.12
N ALA A 4 10.10 -27.93 -28.12
CA ALA A 4 10.56 -28.26 -26.78
C ALA A 4 9.95 -29.59 -26.32
N ILE A 5 10.74 -30.41 -25.61
CA ILE A 5 10.25 -31.56 -24.86
C ILE A 5 10.45 -31.25 -23.38
N VAL A 6 9.40 -31.40 -22.57
CA VAL A 6 9.42 -31.12 -21.14
C VAL A 6 9.09 -32.39 -20.36
N PHE A 7 10.04 -32.87 -19.56
CA PHE A 7 9.78 -33.93 -18.59
C PHE A 7 9.15 -33.29 -17.34
N ALA A 8 7.81 -33.26 -17.31
CA ALA A 8 7.00 -32.56 -16.32
C ALA A 8 6.70 -33.47 -15.13
N GLY A 9 7.54 -33.42 -14.10
CA GLY A 9 7.36 -34.18 -12.85
C GLY A 9 7.08 -33.30 -11.63
N THR A 10 7.05 -32.01 -11.80
CA THR A 10 6.85 -31.00 -10.75
C THR A 10 5.93 -29.88 -11.23
N THR A 11 5.48 -29.04 -10.30
CA THR A 11 4.67 -27.85 -10.58
C THR A 11 5.37 -26.90 -11.55
N GLU A 12 6.70 -26.80 -11.46
CA GLU A 12 7.53 -25.98 -12.35
C GLU A 12 7.50 -26.52 -13.79
N GLY A 13 7.52 -27.85 -13.94
CA GLY A 13 7.40 -28.50 -15.25
C GLY A 13 6.04 -28.22 -15.92
N TYR A 14 4.96 -28.31 -15.14
CA TYR A 14 3.62 -27.96 -15.63
C TYR A 14 3.54 -26.49 -16.04
N ALA A 15 4.03 -25.58 -15.18
CA ALA A 15 4.05 -24.15 -15.48
C ALA A 15 4.89 -23.79 -16.73
N LEU A 16 5.96 -24.55 -17.02
CA LEU A 16 6.74 -24.37 -18.25
C LEU A 16 6.00 -24.86 -19.49
N CYS A 17 5.28 -25.99 -19.40
CA CYS A 17 4.44 -26.48 -20.50
C CYS A 17 3.36 -25.44 -20.86
N GLU A 18 2.66 -24.92 -19.86
CA GLU A 18 1.64 -23.88 -20.04
C GLU A 18 2.26 -22.59 -20.61
N PHE A 19 3.39 -22.14 -20.07
CA PHE A 19 4.09 -20.94 -20.55
C PHE A 19 4.47 -21.05 -22.03
N LEU A 20 5.03 -22.20 -22.46
CA LEU A 20 5.41 -22.42 -23.85
C LEU A 20 4.17 -22.46 -24.76
N ALA A 21 3.13 -23.18 -24.36
CA ALA A 21 1.90 -23.31 -25.14
C ALA A 21 1.16 -21.96 -25.29
N GLU A 22 1.07 -21.16 -24.23
CA GLU A 22 0.49 -19.80 -24.26
C GLU A 22 1.24 -18.85 -25.19
N ASN A 23 2.54 -19.06 -25.35
CA ASN A 23 3.38 -18.30 -26.28
C ASN A 23 3.50 -18.96 -27.67
N HIS A 24 2.60 -19.90 -28.00
CA HIS A 24 2.50 -20.58 -29.30
C HIS A 24 3.78 -21.37 -29.68
N VAL A 25 4.56 -21.83 -28.69
CA VAL A 25 5.70 -22.70 -28.88
C VAL A 25 5.23 -24.15 -28.77
N PRO A 26 5.31 -24.96 -29.84
CA PRO A 26 4.90 -26.37 -29.78
C PRO A 26 5.73 -27.16 -28.78
N VAL A 27 5.08 -27.73 -27.76
CA VAL A 27 5.71 -28.46 -26.67
C VAL A 27 5.15 -29.87 -26.51
N TYR A 28 6.03 -30.82 -26.27
CA TYR A 28 5.69 -32.21 -25.94
C TYR A 28 5.98 -32.44 -24.45
N ALA A 29 4.94 -32.65 -23.67
CA ALA A 29 5.05 -32.90 -22.23
C ALA A 29 5.10 -34.41 -21.96
N CYS A 30 6.12 -34.86 -21.24
CA CYS A 30 6.28 -36.24 -20.76
C CYS A 30 5.97 -36.30 -19.27
N ALA A 31 4.87 -36.94 -18.88
CA ALA A 31 4.51 -37.17 -17.48
C ALA A 31 4.74 -38.64 -17.09
N ALA A 32 5.28 -38.91 -15.92
CA ALA A 32 5.60 -40.28 -15.49
C ALA A 32 4.36 -41.13 -15.15
N THR A 33 3.17 -40.53 -14.99
CA THR A 33 1.93 -41.17 -14.59
C THR A 33 0.74 -40.55 -15.32
N GLU A 34 -0.35 -41.31 -15.51
CA GLU A 34 -1.62 -40.82 -16.10
C GLU A 34 -2.17 -39.64 -15.27
N TYR A 35 -2.09 -39.68 -13.97
CA TYR A 35 -2.51 -38.58 -13.10
C TYR A 35 -1.68 -37.32 -13.36
N GLY A 36 -0.35 -37.43 -13.46
CA GLY A 36 0.50 -36.29 -13.83
C GLY A 36 0.13 -35.70 -15.19
N GLY A 37 -0.17 -36.57 -16.17
CA GLY A 37 -0.64 -36.14 -17.49
C GLY A 37 -1.99 -35.41 -17.44
N SER A 38 -2.93 -35.86 -16.60
CA SER A 38 -4.27 -35.24 -16.49
C SER A 38 -4.27 -33.82 -15.88
N LEU A 39 -3.19 -33.38 -15.29
CA LEU A 39 -3.02 -32.02 -14.78
C LEU A 39 -2.77 -30.99 -15.90
N LEU A 40 -2.34 -31.44 -17.07
CA LEU A 40 -2.13 -30.61 -18.25
C LEU A 40 -3.31 -30.76 -19.23
N LYS A 41 -3.81 -29.66 -19.76
CA LYS A 41 -4.86 -29.68 -20.78
C LYS A 41 -4.22 -29.58 -22.18
N GLU A 42 -4.35 -30.66 -22.99
CA GLU A 42 -3.90 -30.63 -24.37
C GLU A 42 -4.57 -29.52 -25.18
N ASN A 43 -3.80 -28.93 -26.06
CA ASN A 43 -4.26 -27.92 -27.00
C ASN A 43 -3.41 -27.96 -28.30
N GLU A 44 -3.60 -27.02 -29.19
CA GLU A 44 -2.88 -26.97 -30.48
C GLU A 44 -1.34 -26.93 -30.31
N PHE A 45 -0.84 -26.35 -29.22
CA PHE A 45 0.61 -26.20 -28.95
C PHE A 45 1.14 -27.13 -27.86
N LEU A 46 0.28 -27.87 -27.16
CA LEU A 46 0.66 -28.76 -26.05
C LEU A 46 0.12 -30.17 -26.28
N HIS A 47 1.03 -31.13 -26.51
CA HIS A 47 0.73 -32.55 -26.46
C HIS A 47 1.24 -33.17 -25.17
N VAL A 48 0.45 -34.07 -24.55
CA VAL A 48 0.77 -34.71 -23.28
C VAL A 48 0.87 -36.22 -23.45
N SER A 49 2.02 -36.79 -23.12
CA SER A 49 2.25 -38.24 -23.05
C SER A 49 2.45 -38.68 -21.63
N ALA A 50 1.73 -39.72 -21.22
CA ALA A 50 1.85 -40.31 -19.88
C ALA A 50 2.47 -41.70 -19.96
N GLY A 51 3.50 -41.93 -19.12
CA GLY A 51 4.19 -43.24 -19.07
C GLY A 51 5.65 -43.06 -18.70
N ARG A 52 6.26 -44.13 -18.22
CA ARG A 52 7.71 -44.16 -17.95
C ARG A 52 8.46 -44.50 -19.22
N LEU A 53 9.37 -43.61 -19.60
CA LEU A 53 10.26 -43.80 -20.74
C LEU A 53 11.62 -44.31 -20.28
N LYS A 54 12.17 -45.30 -20.96
CA LYS A 54 13.59 -45.69 -20.86
C LYS A 54 14.46 -44.81 -21.76
N THR A 55 15.75 -44.93 -21.65
CA THR A 55 16.69 -44.15 -22.47
C THR A 55 16.46 -44.35 -23.95
N GLU A 56 16.21 -45.60 -24.39
CA GLU A 56 15.97 -45.94 -25.77
C GLU A 56 14.66 -45.29 -26.30
N ASP A 57 13.58 -45.33 -25.49
CA ASP A 57 12.30 -44.69 -25.83
C ASP A 57 12.43 -43.16 -25.97
N MET A 58 13.29 -42.54 -25.13
CA MET A 58 13.60 -41.12 -25.18
C MET A 58 14.38 -40.77 -26.45
N GLU A 59 15.36 -41.58 -26.83
CA GLU A 59 16.15 -41.39 -28.04
C GLU A 59 15.28 -41.48 -29.29
N GLU A 60 14.35 -42.46 -29.38
CA GLU A 60 13.37 -42.58 -30.47
C GLU A 60 12.45 -41.34 -30.52
N LEU A 61 11.97 -40.88 -29.38
CA LEU A 61 11.14 -39.68 -29.29
C LEU A 61 11.92 -38.44 -29.78
N PHE A 62 13.16 -38.29 -29.37
CA PHE A 62 13.99 -37.16 -29.78
C PHE A 62 14.36 -37.17 -31.25
N GLN A 63 14.58 -38.34 -31.83
CA GLN A 63 14.82 -38.49 -33.27
C GLN A 63 13.56 -38.14 -34.07
N ARG A 64 12.39 -38.57 -33.60
CA ARG A 64 11.10 -38.33 -34.30
C ARG A 64 10.71 -36.85 -34.25
N GLU A 65 10.82 -36.19 -33.09
CA GLU A 65 10.34 -34.84 -32.90
C GLU A 65 11.40 -33.76 -33.19
N ALA A 66 12.69 -34.11 -33.15
CA ALA A 66 13.84 -33.21 -33.35
C ALA A 66 13.73 -31.89 -32.60
N PRO A 67 13.60 -31.91 -31.25
CA PRO A 67 13.40 -30.71 -30.46
C PRO A 67 14.62 -29.81 -30.45
N GLU A 68 14.41 -28.49 -30.36
CA GLU A 68 15.50 -27.52 -30.15
C GLU A 68 16.08 -27.60 -28.71
N ILE A 69 15.26 -28.06 -27.73
CA ILE A 69 15.64 -28.20 -26.34
C ILE A 69 14.83 -29.30 -25.63
N VAL A 70 15.47 -29.94 -24.67
CA VAL A 70 14.85 -30.82 -23.67
C VAL A 70 14.98 -30.18 -22.31
N LEU A 71 13.83 -29.99 -21.65
CA LEU A 71 13.72 -29.44 -20.28
C LEU A 71 13.45 -30.57 -19.30
N ASP A 72 14.34 -30.75 -18.35
CA ASP A 72 14.16 -31.72 -17.27
C ASP A 72 13.66 -31.00 -16.01
N ALA A 73 12.34 -31.03 -15.81
CA ALA A 73 11.65 -30.55 -14.63
C ALA A 73 11.09 -31.73 -13.80
N THR A 74 11.82 -32.84 -13.78
CA THR A 74 11.49 -34.00 -12.93
C THR A 74 11.79 -33.70 -11.47
N HIS A 75 11.18 -34.52 -10.58
CA HIS A 75 11.35 -34.33 -9.13
C HIS A 75 12.84 -34.49 -8.73
N PRO A 76 13.39 -33.64 -7.83
CA PRO A 76 14.82 -33.70 -7.43
C PRO A 76 15.30 -35.04 -6.90
N TYR A 77 14.37 -35.88 -6.41
CA TYR A 77 14.67 -37.25 -5.94
C TYR A 77 14.55 -38.32 -7.04
N ALA A 78 14.28 -37.95 -8.27
CA ALA A 78 14.17 -38.87 -9.40
C ALA A 78 15.50 -39.00 -10.18
N ALA A 79 16.60 -39.26 -9.48
CA ALA A 79 17.95 -39.28 -10.02
C ALA A 79 18.15 -40.20 -11.22
N GLU A 80 17.46 -41.35 -11.26
CA GLU A 80 17.54 -42.31 -12.37
C GLU A 80 17.00 -41.70 -13.69
N VAL A 81 15.81 -41.11 -13.67
CA VAL A 81 15.22 -40.52 -14.86
C VAL A 81 15.99 -39.31 -15.34
N THR A 82 16.51 -38.47 -14.46
CA THR A 82 17.39 -37.34 -14.80
C THR A 82 18.66 -37.84 -15.52
N LYS A 83 19.27 -38.93 -15.03
CA LYS A 83 20.42 -39.54 -15.70
C LYS A 83 20.06 -40.04 -17.09
N ASN A 84 18.92 -40.74 -17.24
CA ASN A 84 18.46 -41.26 -18.53
C ASN A 84 18.22 -40.13 -19.53
N ILE A 85 17.56 -39.05 -19.11
CA ILE A 85 17.31 -37.88 -19.96
C ILE A 85 18.62 -37.26 -20.45
N ARG A 86 19.59 -37.06 -19.54
CA ARG A 86 20.92 -36.53 -19.90
C ARG A 86 21.61 -37.42 -20.93
N THR A 87 21.64 -38.72 -20.67
CA THR A 87 22.25 -39.69 -21.59
C THR A 87 21.62 -39.65 -22.97
N ALA A 88 20.28 -39.66 -23.06
CA ALA A 88 19.57 -39.56 -24.33
C ALA A 88 19.83 -38.24 -25.07
N CYS A 89 19.93 -37.11 -24.33
CA CYS A 89 20.26 -35.82 -24.92
C CYS A 89 21.71 -35.76 -25.42
N GLU A 90 22.65 -36.33 -24.69
CA GLU A 90 24.08 -36.44 -25.08
C GLU A 90 24.21 -37.29 -26.37
N ASN A 91 23.58 -38.46 -26.42
CA ASN A 91 23.59 -39.34 -27.59
C ASN A 91 22.94 -38.69 -28.81
N GLY A 92 21.86 -37.94 -28.63
CA GLY A 92 21.15 -37.21 -29.68
C GLY A 92 21.76 -35.84 -30.03
N ASN A 93 22.81 -35.38 -29.33
CA ASN A 93 23.35 -34.03 -29.44
C ASN A 93 22.30 -32.93 -29.34
N ILE A 94 21.37 -33.07 -28.36
CA ILE A 94 20.25 -32.15 -28.13
C ILE A 94 20.55 -31.32 -26.92
N ARG A 95 20.17 -30.04 -26.97
CA ARG A 95 20.33 -29.10 -25.86
C ARG A 95 19.52 -29.55 -24.66
N TYR A 96 20.18 -29.75 -23.52
CA TYR A 96 19.57 -30.13 -22.25
C TYR A 96 19.59 -28.98 -21.25
N GLN A 97 18.49 -28.78 -20.52
CA GLN A 97 18.42 -27.83 -19.42
C GLN A 97 17.66 -28.41 -18.23
N ARG A 98 18.33 -28.47 -17.10
CA ARG A 98 17.72 -28.84 -15.82
C ARG A 98 16.96 -27.64 -15.25
N VAL A 99 15.73 -27.85 -14.81
CA VAL A 99 14.92 -26.87 -14.09
C VAL A 99 14.69 -27.39 -12.67
N LEU A 100 15.14 -26.62 -11.71
CA LEU A 100 15.13 -27.00 -10.30
C LEU A 100 14.27 -26.06 -9.47
N ARG A 101 13.60 -26.63 -8.53
CA ARG A 101 12.97 -25.86 -7.45
C ARG A 101 14.04 -25.32 -6.52
N PRO A 102 14.00 -24.02 -6.10
CA PRO A 102 14.88 -23.50 -5.07
C PRO A 102 14.83 -24.36 -3.81
N GLU A 103 15.97 -24.51 -3.14
CA GLU A 103 16.00 -25.09 -1.79
C GLU A 103 15.31 -24.14 -0.81
N GLY A 104 14.55 -24.70 0.14
CA GLY A 104 13.99 -23.90 1.24
C GLY A 104 15.11 -23.38 2.17
N GLU A 105 14.84 -22.32 2.90
CA GLU A 105 15.74 -21.87 3.96
C GLU A 105 15.94 -23.00 4.99
N LYS A 106 17.19 -23.25 5.39
CA LYS A 106 17.50 -24.27 6.37
C LYS A 106 16.91 -23.90 7.73
N ASN A 107 16.04 -24.73 8.23
CA ASN A 107 15.49 -24.58 9.58
C ASN A 107 16.56 -24.99 10.61
N SER A 108 16.93 -24.10 11.53
CA SER A 108 17.92 -24.34 12.57
C SER A 108 17.51 -25.40 13.61
N GLU A 109 16.21 -25.69 13.72
CA GLU A 109 15.65 -26.68 14.66
C GLU A 109 15.47 -28.05 14.01
N ALA A 110 15.77 -28.20 12.71
CA ALA A 110 15.65 -29.45 11.98
C ALA A 110 16.96 -30.23 11.92
N ILE A 111 16.86 -31.55 11.94
CA ILE A 111 17.99 -32.46 11.73
C ILE A 111 18.04 -32.82 10.24
N TYR A 112 19.12 -32.45 9.56
CA TYR A 112 19.34 -32.77 8.15
C TYR A 112 20.19 -34.04 8.03
N VAL A 113 19.73 -34.98 7.22
CA VAL A 113 20.43 -36.25 6.93
C VAL A 113 20.57 -36.46 5.42
N GLU A 114 21.63 -37.14 5.01
CA GLU A 114 21.97 -37.31 3.60
C GLU A 114 21.09 -38.35 2.88
N SER A 115 20.52 -39.30 3.61
CA SER A 115 19.72 -40.40 3.04
C SER A 115 18.66 -40.94 4.00
N THR A 116 17.75 -41.72 3.45
CA THR A 116 16.72 -42.42 4.24
C THR A 116 17.33 -43.39 5.23
N GLU A 117 18.42 -44.09 4.86
CA GLU A 117 19.17 -45.01 5.71
C GLU A 117 19.76 -44.26 6.91
N LYS A 118 20.34 -43.07 6.68
CA LYS A 118 20.88 -42.24 7.76
C LYS A 118 19.77 -41.70 8.69
N ALA A 119 18.58 -41.41 8.13
CA ALA A 119 17.41 -41.08 8.97
C ALA A 119 17.00 -42.25 9.86
N ALA A 120 16.96 -43.46 9.30
CA ALA A 120 16.61 -44.66 10.05
C ALA A 120 17.66 -45.01 11.13
N GLU A 121 18.96 -44.88 10.81
CA GLU A 121 20.08 -45.05 11.74
C GLU A 121 19.97 -44.08 12.93
N LEU A 122 19.78 -42.79 12.64
CA LEU A 122 19.58 -41.75 13.66
C LEU A 122 18.42 -42.10 14.60
N LEU A 123 17.26 -42.43 14.01
CA LEU A 123 16.01 -42.69 14.75
C LEU A 123 16.02 -44.00 15.51
N SER A 124 16.91 -44.95 15.16
CA SER A 124 17.09 -46.21 15.90
C SER A 124 17.67 -45.96 17.30
N GLY A 125 18.35 -44.85 17.52
CA GLY A 125 18.89 -44.45 18.82
C GLY A 125 17.97 -43.52 19.63
N THR A 126 16.71 -43.32 19.20
CA THR A 126 15.78 -42.39 19.83
C THR A 126 14.57 -43.10 20.40
N GLU A 127 13.85 -42.44 21.30
CA GLU A 127 12.56 -42.87 21.82
C GLU A 127 11.40 -42.02 21.25
N GLY A 128 10.14 -42.51 21.37
CA GLY A 128 8.94 -41.82 20.93
C GLY A 128 8.48 -42.20 19.52
N ASN A 129 7.29 -41.72 19.17
CA ASN A 129 6.64 -42.03 17.89
C ASN A 129 7.19 -41.20 16.74
N ILE A 130 7.19 -41.77 15.55
CA ILE A 130 7.80 -41.20 14.34
C ILE A 130 6.74 -41.12 13.24
N PHE A 131 6.48 -39.94 12.72
CA PHE A 131 5.58 -39.74 11.60
C PHE A 131 6.36 -39.69 10.27
N LEU A 132 6.14 -40.69 9.42
CA LEU A 132 6.82 -40.83 8.14
C LEU A 132 5.98 -40.26 7.01
N THR A 133 6.53 -39.27 6.30
CA THR A 133 5.91 -38.65 5.12
C THR A 133 6.76 -38.78 3.86
N THR A 134 7.65 -39.79 3.83
CA THR A 134 8.62 -40.04 2.74
C THR A 134 8.04 -40.88 1.60
N GLY A 135 6.79 -41.37 1.75
CA GLY A 135 6.13 -42.26 0.79
C GLY A 135 6.49 -43.75 0.99
N SER A 136 5.74 -44.62 0.32
CA SER A 136 5.81 -46.09 0.55
C SER A 136 7.12 -46.75 0.14
N LYS A 137 7.79 -46.26 -0.89
CA LYS A 137 9.02 -46.87 -1.46
C LYS A 137 10.20 -46.93 -0.49
N GLU A 138 10.22 -46.05 0.48
CA GLU A 138 11.32 -45.89 1.43
C GLU A 138 11.03 -46.59 2.77
N LEU A 139 9.79 -47.08 3.00
CA LEU A 139 9.37 -47.60 4.31
C LEU A 139 10.17 -48.80 4.76
N SER A 140 10.58 -49.70 3.86
CA SER A 140 11.40 -50.88 4.20
C SER A 140 12.73 -50.50 4.88
N LYS A 141 13.26 -49.29 4.62
CA LYS A 141 14.50 -48.83 5.24
C LYS A 141 14.36 -48.47 6.72
N PHE A 142 13.14 -48.15 7.14
CA PHE A 142 12.82 -47.80 8.52
C PHE A 142 12.49 -49.02 9.41
N THR A 143 12.38 -50.23 8.84
CA THR A 143 12.14 -51.44 9.62
C THR A 143 13.33 -51.88 10.50
N VAL A 144 14.47 -51.21 10.36
CA VAL A 144 15.65 -51.40 11.24
C VAL A 144 15.50 -50.70 12.60
N ILE A 145 14.51 -49.80 12.73
CA ILE A 145 14.24 -49.09 13.99
C ILE A 145 13.64 -50.08 15.02
N PRO A 146 14.15 -50.13 16.24
CA PRO A 146 13.55 -50.96 17.29
C PRO A 146 12.08 -50.61 17.49
N ASP A 147 11.24 -51.61 17.63
CA ASP A 147 9.78 -51.49 17.84
C ASP A 147 9.07 -50.68 16.76
N TYR A 148 9.56 -50.73 15.51
CA TYR A 148 9.08 -49.92 14.40
C TYR A 148 7.57 -50.10 14.16
N GLN A 149 6.99 -51.29 14.38
CA GLN A 149 5.57 -51.57 14.22
C GLN A 149 4.68 -50.77 15.18
N GLU A 150 5.22 -50.41 16.36
CA GLU A 150 4.52 -49.62 17.37
C GLU A 150 4.83 -48.13 17.28
N ARG A 151 6.04 -47.79 16.82
CA ARG A 151 6.54 -46.39 16.78
C ARG A 151 6.28 -45.65 15.49
N LEU A 152 6.18 -46.37 14.34
CA LEU A 152 6.04 -45.72 13.05
C LEU A 152 4.57 -45.48 12.70
N PHE A 153 4.29 -44.28 12.27
CA PHE A 153 3.02 -43.87 11.63
C PHE A 153 3.33 -43.38 10.22
N ALA A 154 2.93 -44.17 9.20
CA ALA A 154 3.30 -43.92 7.83
C ALA A 154 2.13 -43.35 7.01
N ARG A 155 2.32 -42.16 6.45
CA ARG A 155 1.37 -41.57 5.50
C ARG A 155 1.80 -41.86 4.07
N VAL A 156 0.92 -42.56 3.34
CA VAL A 156 1.16 -43.05 1.98
C VAL A 156 -0.05 -42.78 1.09
N LEU A 157 0.13 -42.93 -0.23
CA LEU A 157 -1.00 -42.82 -1.17
C LEU A 157 -2.02 -43.92 -0.94
N SER A 158 -3.31 -43.61 -1.03
CA SER A 158 -4.45 -44.53 -0.87
C SER A 158 -4.66 -45.42 -2.10
N ILE A 159 -3.58 -46.04 -2.61
CA ILE A 159 -3.59 -46.96 -3.75
C ILE A 159 -3.53 -48.42 -3.21
N PRO A 160 -4.39 -49.35 -3.65
CA PRO A 160 -4.45 -50.71 -3.10
C PRO A 160 -3.10 -51.42 -3.07
N SER A 161 -2.30 -51.36 -4.12
CA SER A 161 -0.97 -51.97 -4.16
C SER A 161 0.01 -51.37 -3.14
N VAL A 162 -0.10 -50.06 -2.89
CA VAL A 162 0.73 -49.35 -1.90
C VAL A 162 0.36 -49.80 -0.48
N ILE A 163 -0.95 -49.87 -0.21
CA ILE A 163 -1.45 -50.32 1.09
C ILE A 163 -1.01 -51.79 1.38
N SER A 164 -1.16 -52.68 0.37
CA SER A 164 -0.72 -54.07 0.50
C SER A 164 0.77 -54.19 0.79
N SER A 165 1.61 -53.48 0.06
CA SER A 165 3.06 -53.49 0.29
C SER A 165 3.46 -52.97 1.67
N CYS A 166 2.73 -52.01 2.23
CA CYS A 166 2.97 -51.53 3.59
C CYS A 166 2.56 -52.56 4.64
N ALA A 167 1.45 -53.25 4.42
CA ALA A 167 0.99 -54.34 5.33
C ALA A 167 1.98 -55.53 5.33
N GLU A 168 2.60 -55.87 4.17
CA GLU A 168 3.67 -56.87 4.11
C GLU A 168 4.90 -56.53 4.96
N LEU A 169 5.14 -55.22 5.19
CA LEU A 169 6.18 -54.74 6.10
C LEU A 169 5.73 -54.73 7.58
N GLY A 170 4.49 -55.13 7.87
CA GLY A 170 3.93 -55.10 9.25
C GLY A 170 3.48 -53.71 9.70
N ILE A 171 3.32 -52.77 8.77
CA ILE A 171 2.79 -51.41 9.03
C ILE A 171 1.34 -51.39 8.57
N GLU A 172 0.42 -51.54 9.52
CA GLU A 172 -1.01 -51.70 9.26
C GLU A 172 -1.89 -51.02 10.32
N GLY A 173 -3.20 -51.06 10.15
CA GLY A 173 -4.16 -50.49 11.10
C GLY A 173 -3.95 -48.98 11.29
N LYS A 174 -3.89 -48.55 12.55
CA LYS A 174 -3.69 -47.13 12.94
C LYS A 174 -2.33 -46.55 12.53
N HIS A 175 -1.37 -47.42 12.21
CA HIS A 175 0.00 -47.04 11.83
C HIS A 175 0.14 -46.75 10.32
N LEU A 176 -0.90 -47.08 9.53
CA LEU A 176 -0.93 -46.84 8.09
C LEU A 176 -2.03 -45.85 7.72
N ILE A 177 -1.65 -44.66 7.24
CA ILE A 177 -2.55 -43.58 6.87
C ILE A 177 -2.55 -43.43 5.35
N GLY A 178 -3.60 -43.89 4.69
CA GLY A 178 -3.79 -43.80 3.24
C GLY A 178 -4.45 -42.47 2.87
N MET A 179 -3.68 -41.45 2.52
CA MET A 179 -4.20 -40.12 2.13
C MET A 179 -3.39 -39.52 0.99
N GLN A 180 -4.06 -38.64 0.19
CA GLN A 180 -3.45 -37.89 -0.89
C GLN A 180 -3.40 -36.41 -0.55
N GLY A 181 -2.21 -35.80 -0.69
CA GLY A 181 -1.98 -34.36 -0.46
C GLY A 181 -2.45 -33.47 -1.62
N PRO A 182 -2.23 -32.16 -1.51
CA PRO A 182 -1.46 -31.46 -0.46
C PRO A 182 -2.20 -31.37 0.88
N PHE A 183 -1.46 -31.17 1.98
CA PHE A 183 -1.98 -31.13 3.35
C PHE A 183 -1.68 -29.77 3.97
N SER A 184 -2.69 -29.17 4.62
CA SER A 184 -2.52 -27.92 5.36
C SER A 184 -1.73 -28.13 6.67
N THR A 185 -1.29 -27.04 7.29
CA THR A 185 -0.64 -27.05 8.61
C THR A 185 -1.52 -27.71 9.66
N GLU A 186 -2.83 -27.42 9.67
CA GLU A 186 -3.80 -27.94 10.65
C GLU A 186 -3.95 -29.47 10.55
N ILE A 187 -3.98 -30.02 9.34
CA ILE A 187 -4.05 -31.49 9.15
C ILE A 187 -2.76 -32.14 9.64
N ASN A 188 -1.60 -31.57 9.31
CA ASN A 188 -0.32 -32.09 9.80
C ASN A 188 -0.25 -31.99 11.34
N GLU A 189 -0.64 -30.87 11.93
CA GLU A 189 -0.70 -30.65 13.38
C GLU A 189 -1.63 -31.69 14.07
N ALA A 190 -2.85 -31.87 13.53
CA ALA A 190 -3.82 -32.82 14.06
C ALA A 190 -3.26 -34.24 14.09
N MET A 191 -2.55 -34.68 13.03
CA MET A 191 -1.92 -36.01 12.99
C MET A 191 -0.76 -36.13 13.98
N LEU A 192 0.12 -35.14 14.06
CA LEU A 192 1.24 -35.14 15.00
C LEU A 192 0.77 -35.26 16.45
N ARG A 193 -0.28 -34.50 16.80
CA ARG A 193 -0.91 -34.57 18.14
C ARG A 193 -1.64 -35.90 18.38
N GLN A 194 -2.42 -36.36 17.39
CA GLN A 194 -3.20 -37.61 17.52
C GLN A 194 -2.32 -38.84 17.77
N PHE A 195 -1.17 -38.88 17.09
CA PHE A 195 -0.24 -40.02 17.20
C PHE A 195 0.89 -39.75 18.20
N GLN A 196 0.85 -38.65 18.93
CA GLN A 196 1.86 -38.26 19.93
C GLN A 196 3.29 -38.40 19.37
N CYS A 197 3.53 -37.86 18.17
CA CYS A 197 4.81 -37.99 17.48
C CYS A 197 5.87 -37.09 18.12
N SER A 198 7.07 -37.64 18.31
CA SER A 198 8.27 -36.88 18.70
C SER A 198 9.10 -36.44 17.49
N TYR A 199 8.98 -37.17 16.39
CA TYR A 199 9.72 -36.94 15.16
C TYR A 199 8.80 -36.95 13.95
N LEU A 200 9.08 -36.04 12.98
CA LEU A 200 8.49 -36.09 11.64
C LEU A 200 9.61 -36.27 10.63
N VAL A 201 9.56 -37.31 9.81
CA VAL A 201 10.51 -37.55 8.73
C VAL A 201 9.91 -37.11 7.39
N THR A 202 10.60 -36.24 6.70
CA THR A 202 10.17 -35.76 5.39
C THR A 202 11.37 -35.58 4.45
N LYS A 203 11.08 -35.53 3.16
CA LYS A 203 12.03 -35.10 2.14
C LYS A 203 11.91 -33.59 1.95
N ASP A 204 13.03 -32.91 1.63
CA ASP A 204 13.00 -31.52 1.20
C ASP A 204 12.35 -31.44 -0.19
N THR A 205 11.02 -31.35 -0.20
CA THR A 205 10.23 -31.26 -1.43
C THR A 205 10.05 -29.82 -1.91
N GLY A 206 10.62 -28.84 -1.21
CA GLY A 206 10.44 -27.41 -1.46
C GLY A 206 9.00 -26.93 -1.18
N LEU A 207 8.72 -25.68 -1.51
CA LEU A 207 7.50 -24.98 -1.14
C LEU A 207 6.20 -25.63 -1.63
N ALA A 208 6.14 -26.04 -2.89
CA ALA A 208 4.93 -26.64 -3.46
C ALA A 208 4.67 -28.11 -3.04
N GLY A 209 5.57 -28.73 -2.28
CA GLY A 209 5.41 -30.09 -1.77
C GLY A 209 4.83 -30.22 -0.36
N GLY A 210 4.28 -29.12 0.17
CA GLY A 210 3.74 -29.08 1.54
C GLY A 210 4.83 -29.13 2.62
N PHE A 211 6.07 -28.75 2.30
CA PHE A 211 7.19 -28.73 3.23
C PHE A 211 7.03 -27.63 4.30
N PRO A 212 6.66 -26.38 3.96
CA PRO A 212 6.44 -25.33 4.95
C PRO A 212 5.36 -25.68 5.97
N GLU A 213 4.24 -26.23 5.51
CA GLU A 213 3.11 -26.63 6.35
C GLU A 213 3.48 -27.74 7.35
N LYS A 214 4.41 -28.62 6.95
CA LYS A 214 4.96 -29.65 7.86
C LYS A 214 5.90 -29.02 8.89
N MET A 215 6.76 -28.08 8.49
CA MET A 215 7.69 -27.40 9.41
C MET A 215 6.93 -26.57 10.44
N GLU A 216 5.93 -25.84 10.01
CA GLU A 216 5.05 -25.06 10.89
C GLU A 216 4.28 -25.97 11.87
N ALA A 217 3.73 -27.07 11.38
CA ALA A 217 3.07 -28.06 12.25
C ALA A 217 4.03 -28.66 13.28
N CYS A 218 5.27 -28.94 12.90
CA CYS A 218 6.30 -29.41 13.83
C CYS A 218 6.57 -28.38 14.94
N GLN A 219 6.74 -27.11 14.56
CA GLN A 219 6.97 -26.03 15.51
C GLN A 219 5.81 -25.86 16.50
N ARG A 220 4.55 -25.89 16.00
CA ARG A 220 3.34 -25.80 16.85
C ARG A 220 3.15 -26.97 17.80
N CYS A 221 3.74 -28.14 17.48
CA CYS A 221 3.60 -29.36 18.24
C CYS A 221 4.83 -29.75 19.06
N ASP A 222 5.92 -28.98 19.00
CA ASP A 222 7.23 -29.31 19.60
C ASP A 222 7.77 -30.67 19.10
N VAL A 223 7.63 -30.93 17.79
CA VAL A 223 8.06 -32.15 17.11
C VAL A 223 9.34 -31.89 16.34
N THR A 224 10.36 -32.70 16.48
CA THR A 224 11.64 -32.57 15.80
C THR A 224 11.53 -33.01 14.33
N PRO A 225 11.72 -32.14 13.34
CA PRO A 225 11.72 -32.53 11.93
C PRO A 225 13.08 -33.17 11.56
N VAL A 226 13.03 -34.34 10.92
CA VAL A 226 14.19 -35.01 10.31
C VAL A 226 14.05 -34.89 8.79
N ILE A 227 14.93 -34.14 8.17
CA ILE A 227 14.84 -33.78 6.75
C ILE A 227 15.88 -34.57 5.96
N ILE A 228 15.41 -35.39 5.02
CA ILE A 228 16.26 -36.12 4.10
C ILE A 228 16.64 -35.17 2.97
N GLY A 229 17.95 -34.91 2.83
CA GLY A 229 18.50 -34.05 1.79
C GLY A 229 18.35 -34.61 0.37
N ARG A 230 18.57 -33.78 -0.64
CA ARG A 230 18.51 -34.19 -2.03
C ARG A 230 19.67 -35.13 -2.37
N PRO A 231 19.42 -36.23 -3.12
CA PRO A 231 20.44 -37.22 -3.42
C PRO A 231 21.55 -36.73 -4.38
N LEU A 232 21.28 -35.67 -5.13
CA LEU A 232 22.21 -35.04 -6.07
C LEU A 232 22.26 -33.53 -5.81
N GLN A 233 23.48 -33.00 -5.75
CA GLN A 233 23.70 -31.57 -5.90
C GLN A 233 23.70 -31.28 -7.41
N GLU A 234 22.62 -30.70 -7.91
CA GLU A 234 22.45 -30.40 -9.32
C GLU A 234 22.46 -28.89 -9.54
N GLU A 235 23.11 -28.45 -10.60
CA GLU A 235 22.96 -27.11 -11.14
C GLU A 235 21.79 -27.08 -12.10
N GLY A 236 20.92 -26.09 -12.00
CA GLY A 236 19.76 -25.90 -12.84
C GLY A 236 19.17 -24.51 -12.70
N LEU A 237 18.28 -24.15 -13.63
CA LEU A 237 17.57 -22.88 -13.59
C LEU A 237 16.35 -22.99 -12.67
N SER A 238 16.05 -21.94 -11.93
CA SER A 238 14.74 -21.75 -11.33
C SER A 238 13.66 -21.52 -12.42
N LEU A 239 12.39 -21.65 -12.09
CA LEU A 239 11.30 -21.41 -13.02
C LEU A 239 11.33 -19.98 -13.65
N PRO A 240 11.55 -18.89 -12.88
CA PRO A 240 11.71 -17.56 -13.47
C PRO A 240 12.91 -17.47 -14.42
N GLU A 241 14.07 -18.01 -14.05
CA GLU A 241 15.25 -18.01 -14.92
C GLU A 241 15.05 -18.85 -16.18
N ALA A 242 14.37 -19.98 -16.08
CA ALA A 242 14.02 -20.83 -17.22
C ALA A 242 13.10 -20.08 -18.22
N ARG A 243 12.15 -19.27 -17.75
CA ARG A 243 11.32 -18.43 -18.62
C ARG A 243 12.13 -17.39 -19.37
N VAL A 244 13.06 -16.70 -18.72
CA VAL A 244 13.97 -15.74 -19.40
C VAL A 244 14.83 -16.44 -20.43
N PHE A 245 15.36 -17.59 -20.07
CA PHE A 245 16.18 -18.41 -20.97
C PHE A 245 15.37 -18.84 -22.22
N LEU A 246 14.15 -19.36 -22.04
CA LEU A 246 13.26 -19.77 -23.11
C LEU A 246 12.77 -18.60 -23.96
N ALA A 247 12.49 -17.45 -23.32
CA ALA A 247 12.13 -16.24 -24.05
C ALA A 247 13.25 -15.78 -24.99
N LYS A 248 14.51 -15.84 -24.55
CA LYS A 248 15.66 -15.56 -25.42
C LYS A 248 15.82 -16.60 -26.52
N LEU A 249 15.62 -17.89 -26.22
CA LEU A 249 15.78 -18.97 -27.19
C LEU A 249 14.73 -18.88 -28.31
N PHE A 250 13.47 -18.62 -27.96
CA PHE A 250 12.35 -18.64 -28.91
C PHE A 250 11.89 -17.24 -29.36
N GLY A 251 12.56 -16.16 -28.91
CA GLY A 251 12.19 -14.79 -29.27
C GLY A 251 10.84 -14.34 -28.68
N LEU A 252 10.51 -14.79 -27.44
CA LEU A 252 9.21 -14.49 -26.81
C LEU A 252 9.26 -13.18 -26.03
N THR A 253 8.14 -12.49 -25.98
CA THR A 253 7.94 -11.33 -25.12
C THR A 253 7.38 -11.77 -23.78
N LEU A 254 8.06 -11.45 -22.69
CA LEU A 254 7.57 -11.73 -21.35
C LEU A 254 6.55 -10.65 -20.93
N SER A 255 5.34 -11.07 -20.62
CA SER A 255 4.28 -10.21 -20.08
C SER A 255 4.16 -10.41 -18.56
N GLN A 256 3.92 -9.33 -17.85
CA GLN A 256 3.71 -9.33 -16.40
C GLN A 256 2.29 -8.89 -16.08
N ARG A 257 1.64 -9.57 -15.14
CA ARG A 257 0.39 -9.14 -14.53
C ARG A 257 0.72 -8.53 -13.17
N VAL A 258 0.38 -7.26 -12.98
CA VAL A 258 0.62 -6.54 -11.74
C VAL A 258 -0.69 -6.32 -11.00
N SER A 259 -0.75 -6.69 -9.73
CA SER A 259 -1.90 -6.46 -8.86
C SER A 259 -1.54 -5.45 -7.77
N LEU A 260 -2.28 -4.33 -7.70
CA LEU A 260 -2.23 -3.39 -6.59
C LEU A 260 -3.26 -3.82 -5.56
N VAL A 261 -2.83 -4.26 -4.40
CA VAL A 261 -3.70 -4.93 -3.42
C VAL A 261 -3.73 -4.17 -2.10
N GLY A 262 -4.93 -3.74 -1.69
CA GLY A 262 -5.15 -3.19 -0.35
C GLY A 262 -5.15 -4.30 0.69
N ILE A 263 -4.23 -4.23 1.67
CA ILE A 263 -4.11 -5.25 2.73
C ILE A 263 -5.07 -5.03 3.91
N GLY A 264 -5.94 -4.03 3.85
CA GLY A 264 -6.71 -3.62 5.01
C GLY A 264 -5.83 -3.01 6.10
N MET A 265 -6.17 -3.24 7.35
CA MET A 265 -5.43 -2.65 8.48
C MET A 265 -4.13 -3.41 8.81
N GLY A 266 -3.85 -4.55 8.19
CA GLY A 266 -2.58 -5.27 8.33
C GLY A 266 -2.71 -6.67 8.96
N ALA A 267 -3.84 -7.03 9.58
CA ALA A 267 -4.07 -8.40 10.03
C ALA A 267 -4.77 -9.23 8.93
N GLU A 268 -4.45 -10.50 8.84
CA GLU A 268 -5.03 -11.44 7.86
C GLU A 268 -6.58 -11.44 7.88
N LYS A 269 -7.19 -11.29 9.06
CA LYS A 269 -8.65 -11.21 9.23
C LYS A 269 -9.32 -10.00 8.54
N THR A 270 -8.54 -9.01 8.14
CA THR A 270 -9.03 -7.82 7.41
C THR A 270 -8.70 -7.83 5.93
N LEU A 271 -8.04 -8.90 5.46
CA LEU A 271 -7.72 -9.09 4.06
C LEU A 271 -8.96 -9.60 3.31
N THR A 272 -9.21 -9.10 2.10
CA THR A 272 -10.26 -9.64 1.24
C THR A 272 -9.83 -11.00 0.66
N LEU A 273 -10.80 -11.87 0.35
CA LEU A 273 -10.49 -13.18 -0.27
C LEU A 273 -9.77 -13.02 -1.61
N GLU A 274 -10.15 -11.99 -2.39
CA GLU A 274 -9.49 -11.67 -3.65
C GLU A 274 -8.06 -11.21 -3.43
N GLY A 275 -7.83 -10.35 -2.43
CA GLY A 275 -6.49 -9.91 -2.04
C GLY A 275 -5.61 -11.06 -1.57
N LYS A 276 -6.14 -11.97 -0.74
CA LYS A 276 -5.43 -13.18 -0.32
C LYS A 276 -5.02 -14.03 -1.52
N LYS A 277 -5.95 -14.28 -2.44
CA LYS A 277 -5.67 -15.04 -3.66
C LYS A 277 -4.57 -14.38 -4.50
N ALA A 278 -4.61 -13.06 -4.68
CA ALA A 278 -3.59 -12.34 -5.43
C ALA A 278 -2.19 -12.46 -4.80
N PHE A 279 -2.08 -12.41 -3.47
CA PHE A 279 -0.81 -12.64 -2.77
C PHE A 279 -0.36 -14.10 -2.87
N ASP A 280 -1.30 -15.05 -2.77
CA ASP A 280 -1.01 -16.48 -2.88
C ASP A 280 -0.51 -16.88 -4.28
N GLU A 281 -0.97 -16.22 -5.33
CA GLU A 281 -0.59 -16.47 -6.72
C GLU A 281 0.64 -15.66 -7.18
N ALA A 282 1.06 -14.65 -6.41
CA ALA A 282 2.16 -13.79 -6.79
C ALA A 282 3.53 -14.49 -6.67
N GLU A 283 4.32 -14.43 -7.73
CA GLU A 283 5.71 -14.87 -7.75
C GLU A 283 6.63 -13.84 -7.08
N LEU A 284 6.28 -12.55 -7.18
CA LEU A 284 6.98 -11.43 -6.56
C LEU A 284 5.99 -10.60 -5.73
N LEU A 285 6.29 -10.45 -4.46
CA LEU A 285 5.57 -9.58 -3.52
C LEU A 285 6.39 -8.31 -3.26
N ILE A 286 5.79 -7.15 -3.43
CA ILE A 286 6.44 -5.85 -3.21
C ILE A 286 5.62 -5.03 -2.21
N GLY A 287 6.30 -4.28 -1.34
CA GLY A 287 5.66 -3.35 -0.40
C GLY A 287 6.57 -2.93 0.73
N ALA A 288 6.10 -2.05 1.59
CA ALA A 288 6.81 -1.74 2.83
C ALA A 288 6.91 -3.01 3.70
N LYS A 289 8.02 -3.18 4.41
CA LYS A 289 8.31 -4.39 5.20
C LYS A 289 7.12 -4.84 6.06
N ARG A 290 6.51 -3.92 6.81
CA ARG A 290 5.33 -4.22 7.65
C ARG A 290 4.15 -4.81 6.86
N MET A 291 3.98 -4.39 5.60
CA MET A 291 2.86 -4.84 4.76
C MET A 291 3.16 -6.21 4.15
N THR A 292 4.38 -6.40 3.68
CA THR A 292 4.81 -7.68 3.11
C THR A 292 4.88 -8.78 4.16
N ASP A 293 5.40 -8.48 5.36
CA ASP A 293 5.47 -9.45 6.48
C ASP A 293 4.08 -9.98 6.88
N ALA A 294 3.01 -9.19 6.68
CA ALA A 294 1.64 -9.57 7.01
C ALA A 294 0.99 -10.55 6.00
N VAL A 295 1.51 -10.64 4.77
CA VAL A 295 0.85 -11.36 3.66
C VAL A 295 1.78 -12.28 2.88
N GLN A 296 3.09 -12.28 3.17
CA GLN A 296 4.07 -13.10 2.47
C GLN A 296 3.88 -14.59 2.76
N ARG A 297 4.19 -15.41 1.76
CA ARG A 297 4.26 -16.86 1.90
C ARG A 297 5.71 -17.32 2.11
N PRO A 298 5.94 -18.42 2.81
CA PRO A 298 7.26 -19.02 2.91
C PRO A 298 7.89 -19.25 1.52
N GLY A 299 9.11 -18.73 1.31
CA GLY A 299 9.87 -18.86 0.06
C GLY A 299 9.37 -18.07 -1.14
N GLN A 300 8.43 -17.16 -0.95
CA GLN A 300 8.03 -16.17 -1.96
C GLN A 300 9.14 -15.13 -2.10
N MET A 301 9.42 -14.69 -3.34
CA MET A 301 10.32 -13.56 -3.55
C MET A 301 9.65 -12.28 -3.04
N VAL A 302 10.34 -11.57 -2.13
CA VAL A 302 9.82 -10.36 -1.49
C VAL A 302 10.79 -9.19 -1.70
N LEU A 303 10.26 -8.06 -2.15
CA LEU A 303 10.98 -6.80 -2.22
C LEU A 303 10.39 -5.79 -1.23
N HIS A 304 11.16 -5.40 -0.23
CA HIS A 304 10.78 -4.35 0.71
C HIS A 304 11.06 -2.97 0.13
N GLU A 305 10.10 -2.42 -0.61
CA GLU A 305 10.18 -1.07 -1.18
C GLU A 305 8.78 -0.42 -1.17
N TYR A 306 8.73 0.90 -0.92
CA TYR A 306 7.49 1.68 -0.88
C TYR A 306 7.49 2.87 -1.87
N ARG A 307 8.63 3.23 -2.46
CA ARG A 307 8.74 4.31 -3.43
C ARG A 307 8.30 3.83 -4.81
N SER A 308 7.28 4.48 -5.35
CA SER A 308 6.64 4.07 -6.61
C SER A 308 7.61 3.99 -7.79
N ASP A 309 8.56 4.94 -7.89
CA ASP A 309 9.59 4.97 -8.93
C ASP A 309 10.50 3.72 -8.87
N LYS A 310 10.94 3.35 -7.68
CA LYS A 310 11.80 2.17 -7.46
C LYS A 310 11.08 0.85 -7.67
N ILE A 311 9.82 0.79 -7.27
CA ILE A 311 8.96 -0.37 -7.52
C ILE A 311 8.84 -0.63 -9.02
N VAL A 312 8.51 0.41 -9.80
CA VAL A 312 8.36 0.29 -11.26
C VAL A 312 9.69 -0.03 -11.95
N GLU A 313 10.79 0.61 -11.53
CA GLU A 313 12.14 0.29 -12.02
C GLU A 313 12.46 -1.20 -11.80
N TYR A 314 12.18 -1.72 -10.61
CA TYR A 314 12.44 -3.12 -10.28
C TYR A 314 11.59 -4.09 -11.11
N ILE A 315 10.29 -3.83 -11.24
CA ILE A 315 9.39 -4.66 -12.04
C ILE A 315 9.88 -4.74 -13.50
N LYS A 316 10.23 -3.60 -14.11
CA LYS A 316 10.73 -3.53 -15.49
C LYS A 316 12.08 -4.25 -15.66
N ALA A 317 12.92 -4.23 -14.63
CA ALA A 317 14.22 -4.93 -14.66
C ALA A 317 14.11 -6.45 -14.45
N HIS A 318 12.96 -6.95 -13.94
CA HIS A 318 12.77 -8.35 -13.59
C HIS A 318 11.54 -8.97 -14.30
N PRO A 319 11.54 -9.04 -15.64
CA PRO A 319 10.41 -9.55 -16.42
C PRO A 319 10.15 -11.06 -16.24
N GLN A 320 11.05 -11.77 -15.57
CA GLN A 320 10.91 -13.18 -15.24
C GLN A 320 9.75 -13.50 -14.29
N TYR A 321 9.31 -12.55 -13.47
CA TYR A 321 8.15 -12.71 -12.59
C TYR A 321 6.87 -12.40 -13.36
N ARG A 322 6.07 -13.43 -13.63
CA ARG A 322 4.84 -13.29 -14.41
C ARG A 322 3.71 -12.60 -13.61
N THR A 323 3.66 -12.88 -12.32
CA THR A 323 2.66 -12.32 -11.40
C THR A 323 3.34 -11.55 -10.30
N VAL A 324 2.98 -10.27 -10.20
CA VAL A 324 3.52 -9.34 -9.20
C VAL A 324 2.37 -8.79 -8.37
N ALA A 325 2.45 -8.91 -7.05
CA ALA A 325 1.51 -8.28 -6.14
C ALA A 325 2.20 -7.15 -5.35
N ILE A 326 1.58 -5.97 -5.35
CA ILE A 326 2.05 -4.81 -4.60
C ILE A 326 1.11 -4.59 -3.42
N ALA A 327 1.62 -4.77 -2.20
CA ALA A 327 0.88 -4.60 -0.96
C ALA A 327 0.80 -3.12 -0.57
N LEU A 328 -0.41 -2.61 -0.44
CA LEU A 328 -0.71 -1.22 -0.08
C LEU A 328 -1.53 -1.17 1.22
N SER A 329 -1.24 -0.23 2.10
CA SER A 329 -1.94 -0.09 3.38
C SER A 329 -3.39 0.35 3.18
N GLY A 330 -4.30 -0.24 3.93
CA GLY A 330 -5.72 0.10 3.90
C GLY A 330 -6.40 -0.31 2.60
N ASP A 331 -7.17 0.60 2.05
CA ASP A 331 -7.78 0.50 0.72
C ASP A 331 -6.95 1.26 -0.31
N VAL A 332 -6.88 0.74 -1.52
CA VAL A 332 -6.11 1.32 -2.63
C VAL A 332 -6.58 2.73 -3.03
N GLY A 333 -7.85 3.05 -2.84
CA GLY A 333 -8.44 4.36 -3.12
C GLY A 333 -8.40 5.34 -1.94
N PHE A 334 -7.91 4.92 -0.76
CA PHE A 334 -8.00 5.71 0.47
C PHE A 334 -6.63 6.17 0.96
N TYR A 335 -6.19 7.35 0.53
CA TYR A 335 -4.88 7.96 0.87
C TYR A 335 -3.68 7.03 0.65
N SER A 336 -3.75 6.16 -0.36
CA SER A 336 -2.68 5.21 -0.69
C SER A 336 -1.78 5.71 -1.83
N GLY A 337 -0.64 5.03 -2.02
CA GLY A 337 0.27 5.27 -3.15
C GLY A 337 -0.20 4.70 -4.49
N ALA A 338 -1.37 4.06 -4.55
CA ALA A 338 -1.85 3.36 -5.73
C ALA A 338 -1.97 4.25 -6.97
N ARG A 339 -2.48 5.47 -6.82
CA ARG A 339 -2.65 6.41 -7.95
C ARG A 339 -1.32 6.67 -8.66
N LYS A 340 -0.26 6.97 -7.90
CA LYS A 340 1.07 7.22 -8.48
C LYS A 340 1.64 5.96 -9.15
N LEU A 341 1.36 4.78 -8.61
CA LEU A 341 1.76 3.52 -9.23
C LEU A 341 1.01 3.26 -10.53
N MET A 342 -0.30 3.51 -10.56
CA MET A 342 -1.11 3.37 -11.79
C MET A 342 -0.65 4.30 -12.92
N ASP A 343 -0.23 5.52 -12.58
CA ASP A 343 0.30 6.48 -13.56
C ASP A 343 1.67 6.07 -14.15
N LEU A 344 2.43 5.23 -13.44
CA LEU A 344 3.80 4.81 -13.80
C LEU A 344 3.90 3.40 -14.38
N LEU A 345 2.90 2.54 -14.12
CA LEU A 345 2.86 1.17 -14.59
C LEU A 345 2.19 1.09 -15.96
N ASP A 346 2.84 0.37 -16.87
CA ASP A 346 2.32 0.06 -18.20
C ASP A 346 1.71 -1.35 -18.19
N GLY A 347 0.67 -1.59 -18.99
CA GLY A 347 0.13 -2.93 -19.24
C GLY A 347 -1.08 -3.32 -18.37
N ASP A 348 -1.21 -4.62 -18.07
CA ASP A 348 -2.35 -5.20 -17.35
C ASP A 348 -2.17 -5.01 -15.83
N VAL A 349 -2.78 -3.96 -15.29
CA VAL A 349 -2.75 -3.64 -13.86
C VAL A 349 -4.12 -3.89 -13.24
N GLN A 350 -4.20 -4.88 -12.37
CA GLN A 350 -5.40 -5.17 -11.58
C GLN A 350 -5.37 -4.38 -10.27
N VAL A 351 -6.49 -3.77 -9.90
CA VAL A 351 -6.64 -3.06 -8.62
C VAL A 351 -7.62 -3.82 -7.74
N ILE A 352 -7.15 -4.26 -6.58
CA ILE A 352 -7.93 -5.04 -5.62
C ILE A 352 -8.12 -4.22 -4.35
N CYS A 353 -9.38 -3.97 -3.98
CA CYS A 353 -9.72 -3.16 -2.81
C CYS A 353 -9.33 -3.84 -1.49
N GLY A 354 -9.10 -3.02 -0.47
CA GLY A 354 -8.94 -3.45 0.91
C GLY A 354 -9.93 -2.73 1.84
N ILE A 355 -9.99 -3.12 3.10
CA ILE A 355 -10.80 -2.42 4.11
C ILE A 355 -10.03 -1.16 4.54
N SER A 356 -10.62 0.02 4.33
CA SER A 356 -10.01 1.27 4.77
C SER A 356 -10.11 1.47 6.29
N SER A 357 -9.19 2.27 6.85
CA SER A 357 -9.19 2.58 8.30
C SER A 357 -10.48 3.25 8.76
N VAL A 358 -11.09 4.10 7.92
CA VAL A 358 -12.36 4.73 8.27
C VAL A 358 -13.48 3.71 8.42
N VAL A 359 -13.61 2.77 7.48
CA VAL A 359 -14.66 1.73 7.53
C VAL A 359 -14.46 0.82 8.75
N TYR A 360 -13.24 0.34 8.95
CA TYR A 360 -12.92 -0.53 10.08
C TYR A 360 -13.15 0.16 11.43
N PHE A 361 -12.58 1.35 11.60
CA PHE A 361 -12.64 2.07 12.87
C PHE A 361 -14.06 2.52 13.23
N MET A 362 -14.80 3.09 12.26
CA MET A 362 -16.16 3.55 12.51
C MET A 362 -17.10 2.39 12.86
N ALA A 363 -16.91 1.22 12.24
CA ALA A 363 -17.64 0.01 12.62
C ALA A 363 -17.33 -0.42 14.07
N LYS A 364 -16.06 -0.33 14.50
CA LYS A 364 -15.64 -0.67 15.86
C LYS A 364 -16.21 0.24 16.93
N ILE A 365 -16.37 1.52 16.64
CA ILE A 365 -16.96 2.49 17.59
C ILE A 365 -18.47 2.65 17.43
N GLY A 366 -19.10 1.90 16.52
CA GLY A 366 -20.54 1.90 16.33
C GLY A 366 -21.10 3.19 15.71
N LEU A 367 -20.30 3.91 14.93
CA LEU A 367 -20.68 5.14 14.26
C LEU A 367 -20.75 4.96 12.74
N SER A 368 -21.71 5.64 12.10
CA SER A 368 -21.76 5.77 10.64
C SER A 368 -20.64 6.69 10.14
N TRP A 369 -20.10 6.42 8.96
CA TRP A 369 -19.06 7.23 8.33
C TRP A 369 -19.54 8.03 7.12
N ASP A 370 -20.76 7.78 6.63
CA ASP A 370 -21.34 8.44 5.44
C ASP A 370 -21.61 9.94 5.65
N ASP A 371 -21.88 10.36 6.90
CA ASP A 371 -22.05 11.76 7.30
C ASP A 371 -20.79 12.39 7.91
N ALA A 372 -19.67 11.66 7.95
CA ALA A 372 -18.41 12.16 8.49
C ALA A 372 -17.61 12.93 7.43
N LYS A 373 -17.04 14.07 7.84
CA LYS A 373 -15.99 14.71 7.03
C LYS A 373 -14.69 13.92 7.17
N ILE A 374 -14.17 13.41 6.06
CA ILE A 374 -12.99 12.55 6.04
C ILE A 374 -11.80 13.35 5.55
N VAL A 375 -10.71 13.35 6.32
CA VAL A 375 -9.46 14.04 5.99
C VAL A 375 -8.25 13.21 6.40
N SER A 376 -7.06 13.58 5.94
CA SER A 376 -5.80 13.02 6.41
C SER A 376 -4.87 14.14 6.83
N ALA A 377 -4.45 14.11 8.08
CA ALA A 377 -3.40 14.97 8.63
C ALA A 377 -2.00 14.30 8.55
N HIS A 378 -1.92 13.09 8.00
CA HIS A 378 -0.65 12.39 7.82
C HIS A 378 0.16 13.00 6.67
N GLY A 379 1.24 13.71 7.02
CA GLY A 379 2.14 14.35 6.04
C GLY A 379 1.50 15.46 5.19
N ARG A 380 0.38 16.05 5.67
CA ARG A 380 -0.34 17.14 4.98
C ARG A 380 -0.83 18.15 6.00
N ASP A 381 -0.69 19.43 5.65
CA ASP A 381 -1.33 20.50 6.40
C ASP A 381 -2.81 20.59 6.02
N CYS A 382 -3.69 20.55 7.01
CA CYS A 382 -5.11 20.79 6.84
C CYS A 382 -5.68 21.51 8.07
N ASN A 383 -6.69 22.37 7.86
CA ASN A 383 -7.35 23.08 8.93
C ASN A 383 -8.35 22.16 9.67
N LEU A 384 -7.81 21.14 10.38
CA LEU A 384 -8.61 20.15 11.10
C LEU A 384 -9.47 20.81 12.19
N ILE A 385 -8.99 21.87 12.83
CA ILE A 385 -9.69 22.61 13.88
C ILE A 385 -10.96 23.27 13.33
N SER A 386 -10.87 23.95 12.18
CA SER A 386 -12.04 24.52 11.51
C SER A 386 -13.02 23.45 11.06
N LEU A 387 -12.52 22.34 10.53
CA LEU A 387 -13.39 21.23 10.12
C LEU A 387 -14.20 20.67 11.32
N ILE A 388 -13.54 20.46 12.47
CA ILE A 388 -14.21 19.97 13.70
C ILE A 388 -15.19 21.00 14.24
N ARG A 389 -14.88 22.31 14.15
CA ARG A 389 -15.78 23.36 14.58
C ARG A 389 -17.09 23.39 13.78
N HIS A 390 -17.01 23.10 12.48
CA HIS A 390 -18.13 23.29 11.55
C HIS A 390 -18.84 21.99 11.14
N ASN A 391 -18.30 20.84 11.56
CA ASN A 391 -18.92 19.54 11.25
C ASN A 391 -19.11 18.71 12.53
N PRO A 392 -20.27 18.07 12.70
CA PRO A 392 -20.56 17.26 13.88
C PRO A 392 -19.65 16.05 14.02
N LYS A 393 -19.11 15.53 12.91
CA LYS A 393 -18.28 14.33 12.87
C LYS A 393 -17.15 14.49 11.86
N VAL A 394 -15.92 14.34 12.31
CA VAL A 394 -14.72 14.45 11.48
C VAL A 394 -13.80 13.27 11.76
N PHE A 395 -13.50 12.48 10.73
CA PHE A 395 -12.49 11.42 10.78
C PHE A 395 -11.17 11.94 10.24
N SER A 396 -10.05 11.62 10.91
CA SER A 396 -8.70 11.95 10.45
C SER A 396 -7.73 10.81 10.70
N ILE A 397 -6.82 10.60 9.73
CA ILE A 397 -5.62 9.80 9.93
C ILE A 397 -4.55 10.72 10.52
N LEU A 398 -3.91 10.29 11.62
CA LEU A 398 -2.77 10.94 12.23
C LEU A 398 -1.49 10.17 11.83
N GLY A 399 -0.31 10.70 12.12
CA GLY A 399 0.93 10.08 11.62
C GLY A 399 2.11 10.18 12.58
N THR A 400 1.88 10.64 13.83
CA THR A 400 2.91 10.82 14.84
C THR A 400 2.43 10.33 16.21
N GLU A 401 3.35 9.94 17.07
CA GLU A 401 3.07 9.47 18.43
C GLU A 401 2.37 10.52 19.31
N ASP A 402 2.62 11.79 19.04
CA ASP A 402 2.00 12.94 19.73
C ASP A 402 0.78 13.52 18.97
N GLY A 403 0.38 12.90 17.85
CA GLY A 403 -0.66 13.41 16.96
C GLY A 403 -2.00 13.67 17.66
N VAL A 404 -2.40 12.75 18.55
CA VAL A 404 -3.62 12.90 19.36
C VAL A 404 -3.51 14.06 20.34
N ALA A 405 -2.40 14.16 21.07
CA ALA A 405 -2.17 15.22 22.04
C ALA A 405 -2.06 16.61 21.37
N CYS A 406 -1.41 16.67 20.21
CA CYS A 406 -1.31 17.88 19.41
C CYS A 406 -2.69 18.35 18.95
N LEU A 407 -3.52 17.47 18.41
CA LEU A 407 -4.89 17.79 18.04
C LEU A 407 -5.71 18.25 19.25
N ALA A 408 -5.65 17.52 20.35
CA ALA A 408 -6.35 17.82 21.60
C ALA A 408 -5.97 19.20 22.16
N SER A 409 -4.67 19.49 22.24
CA SER A 409 -4.16 20.78 22.72
C SER A 409 -4.61 21.96 21.84
N ARG A 410 -4.62 21.75 20.52
CA ARG A 410 -5.13 22.74 19.56
C ARG A 410 -6.64 22.96 19.76
N LEU A 411 -7.44 21.90 19.91
CA LEU A 411 -8.87 22.02 20.21
C LEU A 411 -9.13 22.81 21.50
N VAL A 412 -8.39 22.54 22.57
CA VAL A 412 -8.47 23.30 23.83
C VAL A 412 -8.13 24.76 23.62
N ALA A 413 -7.06 25.08 22.89
CA ALA A 413 -6.65 26.45 22.57
C ALA A 413 -7.72 27.25 21.84
N TYR A 414 -8.54 26.58 21.03
CA TYR A 414 -9.69 27.16 20.32
C TYR A 414 -11.02 27.05 21.08
N GLY A 415 -11.00 26.67 22.36
CA GLY A 415 -12.20 26.60 23.23
C GLY A 415 -13.11 25.41 22.95
N MET A 416 -12.58 24.34 22.35
CA MET A 416 -13.28 23.10 21.99
C MET A 416 -12.77 21.90 22.81
N GLY A 417 -12.42 22.11 24.08
CA GLY A 417 -11.90 21.06 24.97
C GLY A 417 -12.92 19.98 25.32
N ASP A 418 -14.20 20.24 25.13
CA ASP A 418 -15.32 19.33 25.36
C ASP A 418 -15.65 18.42 24.16
N VAL A 419 -14.99 18.60 23.03
CA VAL A 419 -15.12 17.71 21.86
C VAL A 419 -14.68 16.29 22.24
N THR A 420 -15.53 15.31 21.94
CA THR A 420 -15.21 13.90 22.16
C THR A 420 -14.33 13.38 21.02
N LEU A 421 -13.17 12.85 21.37
CA LEU A 421 -12.24 12.20 20.46
C LEU A 421 -12.32 10.68 20.67
N TYR A 422 -12.78 9.94 19.67
CA TYR A 422 -12.59 8.51 19.57
C TYR A 422 -11.24 8.27 18.93
N VAL A 423 -10.39 7.48 19.58
CA VAL A 423 -9.02 7.21 19.15
C VAL A 423 -8.86 5.74 18.85
N GLY A 424 -8.28 5.41 17.69
CA GLY A 424 -7.94 4.06 17.30
C GLY A 424 -6.45 3.97 16.98
N GLU A 425 -5.75 3.05 17.65
CA GLU A 425 -4.32 2.80 17.47
C GLU A 425 -4.08 1.37 17.06
N ASN A 426 -3.12 1.13 16.16
CA ASN A 426 -2.73 -0.19 15.67
C ASN A 426 -3.92 -1.06 15.27
N LEU A 427 -4.86 -0.48 14.53
CA LEU A 427 -6.11 -1.13 14.17
C LEU A 427 -5.87 -2.49 13.52
N SER A 428 -6.58 -3.51 14.01
CA SER A 428 -6.52 -4.92 13.66
C SER A 428 -5.31 -5.73 14.16
N TYR A 429 -4.25 -5.09 14.60
CA TYR A 429 -3.09 -5.77 15.20
C TYR A 429 -3.42 -6.31 16.61
N GLU A 430 -2.55 -7.14 17.17
CA GLU A 430 -2.73 -7.71 18.49
C GLU A 430 -2.75 -6.66 19.61
N ASN A 431 -2.02 -5.55 19.41
CA ASN A 431 -1.97 -4.40 20.29
C ASN A 431 -2.99 -3.30 19.90
N GLU A 432 -4.09 -3.67 19.22
CA GLU A 432 -5.19 -2.74 18.88
C GLU A 432 -5.73 -2.08 20.15
N LYS A 433 -5.81 -0.75 20.13
CA LYS A 433 -6.37 0.03 21.22
C LYS A 433 -7.41 1.00 20.68
N ILE A 434 -8.62 0.93 21.24
CA ILE A 434 -9.75 1.79 20.87
C ILE A 434 -10.37 2.34 22.15
N PHE A 435 -10.48 3.67 22.25
CA PHE A 435 -11.05 4.36 23.39
C PHE A 435 -11.60 5.73 22.98
N HIS A 436 -12.25 6.42 23.90
CA HIS A 436 -12.67 7.81 23.72
C HIS A 436 -12.47 8.61 24.99
N ALA A 437 -12.24 9.91 24.83
CA ALA A 437 -12.15 10.89 25.89
C ALA A 437 -12.41 12.30 25.33
N SER A 438 -12.60 13.28 26.19
CA SER A 438 -12.66 14.68 25.77
C SER A 438 -11.28 15.18 25.31
N ALA A 439 -11.26 16.18 24.42
CA ALA A 439 -10.00 16.77 23.98
C ALA A 439 -9.21 17.34 25.18
N ALA A 440 -9.89 17.88 26.22
CA ALA A 440 -9.22 18.38 27.41
C ALA A 440 -8.41 17.32 28.18
N GLU A 441 -8.89 16.06 28.16
CA GLU A 441 -8.24 14.94 28.86
C GLU A 441 -7.05 14.36 28.08
N LEU A 442 -6.95 14.65 26.77
CA LEU A 442 -5.95 14.03 25.87
C LEU A 442 -4.76 14.95 25.53
N THR A 443 -4.64 16.12 26.17
CA THR A 443 -3.60 17.11 25.87
C THR A 443 -2.17 16.62 26.10
N GLU A 444 -1.99 15.65 27.01
CA GLU A 444 -0.70 15.04 27.33
C GLU A 444 -0.60 13.55 26.93
N TYR A 445 -1.58 13.08 26.14
CA TYR A 445 -1.62 11.69 25.74
C TYR A 445 -0.46 11.34 24.80
N ARG A 446 0.23 10.22 25.09
CA ARG A 446 1.23 9.63 24.19
C ARG A 446 0.70 8.32 23.65
N GLY A 447 0.58 8.25 22.34
CA GLY A 447 0.03 7.12 21.63
C GLY A 447 1.00 6.55 20.60
N ASP A 448 0.45 5.78 19.68
CA ASP A 448 1.18 5.19 18.57
C ASP A 448 1.09 6.05 17.30
N ALA A 449 2.15 6.02 16.48
CA ALA A 449 2.17 6.72 15.19
C ALA A 449 1.11 6.20 14.20
N LEU A 450 0.69 4.92 14.34
CA LEU A 450 -0.39 4.33 13.55
C LEU A 450 -1.75 4.62 14.20
N SER A 451 -2.17 5.88 14.18
CA SER A 451 -3.40 6.31 14.83
C SER A 451 -4.38 6.97 13.89
N VAL A 452 -5.66 6.79 14.20
CA VAL A 452 -6.79 7.50 13.60
C VAL A 452 -7.64 8.11 14.70
N VAL A 453 -8.34 9.18 14.37
CA VAL A 453 -9.26 9.83 15.29
C VAL A 453 -10.59 10.12 14.61
N THR A 454 -11.69 9.98 15.35
CA THR A 454 -12.99 10.55 15.00
C THR A 454 -13.38 11.57 16.06
N ALA A 455 -13.41 12.84 15.66
CA ALA A 455 -13.87 13.92 16.51
C ALA A 455 -15.38 14.10 16.37
N CYS A 456 -16.11 14.02 17.48
CA CYS A 456 -17.56 14.26 17.56
C CYS A 456 -17.80 15.58 18.32
N ASN A 457 -18.34 16.57 17.62
CA ASN A 457 -18.63 17.90 18.15
C ASN A 457 -20.15 18.16 18.14
N GLU A 458 -20.80 17.98 19.28
CA GLU A 458 -22.24 18.24 19.42
C GLU A 458 -22.59 19.74 19.29
N LYS A 459 -21.59 20.61 19.46
CA LYS A 459 -21.73 22.07 19.37
C LYS A 459 -21.23 22.60 18.01
N ALA A 460 -21.14 21.76 16.99
CA ALA A 460 -20.71 22.19 15.67
C ALA A 460 -21.66 23.24 15.10
N VAL A 461 -21.07 24.30 14.58
CA VAL A 461 -21.81 25.41 13.95
C VAL A 461 -21.53 25.32 12.44
N PRO A 462 -22.49 24.85 11.62
CA PRO A 462 -22.29 24.78 10.18
C PRO A 462 -21.91 26.15 9.59
N LEU A 463 -20.99 26.16 8.65
CA LEU A 463 -20.69 27.36 7.90
C LEU A 463 -21.93 27.76 7.08
N PRO A 464 -22.37 29.02 7.15
CA PRO A 464 -23.48 29.48 6.33
C PRO A 464 -23.09 29.45 4.85
N ALA A 465 -24.01 28.99 3.99
CA ALA A 465 -23.81 28.96 2.53
C ALA A 465 -24.05 30.34 1.94
N VAL A 466 -23.36 31.36 2.44
CA VAL A 466 -23.47 32.77 1.99
C VAL A 466 -22.14 33.30 1.50
N HIS A 467 -22.17 34.39 0.74
CA HIS A 467 -21.00 35.15 0.33
C HIS A 467 -20.77 36.29 1.33
N GLY A 468 -19.63 36.24 2.03
CA GLY A 468 -19.25 37.21 3.04
C GLY A 468 -19.77 36.89 4.44
N ILE A 469 -19.02 37.26 5.43
CA ILE A 469 -19.37 37.21 6.85
C ILE A 469 -19.77 38.62 7.27
N CYS A 470 -20.89 38.74 7.98
CA CYS A 470 -21.35 40.08 8.43
C CYS A 470 -20.29 40.79 9.26
N ASP A 471 -20.19 42.09 9.11
CA ASP A 471 -19.23 42.90 9.84
C ASP A 471 -19.38 42.79 11.36
N GLU A 472 -20.58 42.56 11.86
CA GLU A 472 -20.92 42.38 13.29
C GLU A 472 -20.33 41.10 13.88
N GLU A 473 -20.02 40.12 13.06
CA GLU A 473 -19.39 38.86 13.50
C GLU A 473 -17.91 39.04 13.87
N PHE A 474 -17.24 40.07 13.34
CA PHE A 474 -15.84 40.32 13.66
C PHE A 474 -15.67 41.17 14.93
N LEU A 475 -14.63 40.83 15.72
CA LEU A 475 -14.18 41.69 16.81
C LEU A 475 -13.51 42.93 16.23
N ARG A 476 -13.96 44.08 16.66
CA ARG A 476 -13.55 45.38 16.12
C ARG A 476 -12.88 46.23 17.21
N GLY A 477 -12.02 47.14 16.79
CA GLY A 477 -11.38 48.14 17.65
C GLY A 477 -11.12 49.41 16.85
N LYS A 478 -9.96 50.05 17.11
CA LYS A 478 -9.53 51.23 16.37
C LYS A 478 -8.91 50.90 15.02
N ALA A 479 -8.47 49.66 14.81
CA ALA A 479 -7.90 49.21 13.54
C ALA A 479 -8.96 49.24 12.42
N PRO A 480 -8.60 49.69 11.18
CA PRO A 480 -9.49 49.66 10.04
C PRO A 480 -9.90 48.23 9.71
N MET A 481 -11.14 48.04 9.26
CA MET A 481 -11.66 46.74 8.79
C MET A 481 -12.30 46.91 7.43
N THR A 482 -11.93 46.07 6.47
CA THR A 482 -12.56 46.01 5.15
C THR A 482 -14.02 45.58 5.34
N LYS A 483 -14.94 46.39 4.84
CA LYS A 483 -16.40 46.20 4.99
C LYS A 483 -16.88 45.00 4.21
N GLU A 484 -18.00 44.40 4.66
CA GLU A 484 -18.58 43.18 4.11
C GLU A 484 -18.73 43.21 2.58
N GLU A 485 -19.30 44.30 2.03
CA GLU A 485 -19.53 44.44 0.58
C GLU A 485 -18.21 44.47 -0.20
N VAL A 486 -17.23 45.22 0.32
CA VAL A 486 -15.90 45.35 -0.27
C VAL A 486 -15.14 44.03 -0.16
N ARG A 487 -15.20 43.37 1.00
CA ARG A 487 -14.54 42.11 1.28
C ARG A 487 -15.08 41.01 0.36
N THR A 488 -16.41 40.93 0.22
CA THR A 488 -17.06 39.94 -0.66
C THR A 488 -16.61 40.07 -2.10
N VAL A 489 -16.58 41.32 -2.64
CA VAL A 489 -16.13 41.56 -4.02
C VAL A 489 -14.65 41.26 -4.16
N SER A 490 -13.80 41.66 -3.21
CA SER A 490 -12.36 41.42 -3.22
C SER A 490 -12.03 39.91 -3.22
N LEU A 491 -12.72 39.13 -2.40
CA LEU A 491 -12.55 37.68 -2.36
C LEU A 491 -13.02 36.99 -3.65
N SER A 492 -14.10 37.49 -4.25
CA SER A 492 -14.56 36.99 -5.56
C SER A 492 -13.51 37.25 -6.66
N LYS A 493 -12.82 38.41 -6.64
CA LYS A 493 -11.77 38.76 -7.59
C LYS A 493 -10.46 37.97 -7.35
N LEU A 494 -10.21 37.52 -6.14
CA LEU A 494 -9.08 36.64 -5.84
C LEU A 494 -9.19 35.26 -6.51
N ARG A 495 -10.41 34.72 -6.74
CA ARG A 495 -10.63 33.41 -7.36
C ARG A 495 -9.94 32.26 -6.62
N LEU A 496 -10.01 32.26 -5.29
CA LEU A 496 -9.35 31.28 -4.44
C LEU A 496 -9.74 29.83 -4.76
N GLN A 497 -8.77 28.94 -4.64
CA GLN A 497 -8.95 27.48 -4.62
C GLN A 497 -8.82 26.97 -3.17
N GLU A 498 -9.28 25.76 -2.93
CA GLU A 498 -9.24 25.15 -1.58
C GLU A 498 -7.81 25.01 -1.00
N ASP A 499 -6.80 24.91 -1.85
CA ASP A 499 -5.38 24.73 -1.54
C ASP A 499 -4.53 25.98 -1.75
N SER A 500 -5.14 27.14 -1.94
CA SER A 500 -4.44 28.41 -2.18
C SER A 500 -3.52 28.78 -1.03
N VAL A 501 -2.30 29.22 -1.36
CA VAL A 501 -1.37 29.89 -0.44
C VAL A 501 -1.55 31.38 -0.60
N CYS A 502 -2.06 32.05 0.44
CA CYS A 502 -2.51 33.43 0.36
C CYS A 502 -1.68 34.36 1.23
N TYR A 503 -1.39 35.55 0.74
CA TYR A 503 -0.87 36.65 1.55
C TYR A 503 -1.93 37.73 1.72
N ASP A 504 -2.12 38.20 2.97
CA ASP A 504 -2.95 39.37 3.31
C ASP A 504 -2.02 40.49 3.80
N VAL A 505 -1.73 41.44 2.91
CA VAL A 505 -0.81 42.54 3.22
C VAL A 505 -1.57 43.71 3.79
N GLY A 506 -1.26 44.07 5.05
CA GLY A 506 -2.00 45.04 5.82
C GLY A 506 -3.30 44.50 6.35
N ALA A 507 -3.23 43.34 7.01
CA ALA A 507 -4.37 42.51 7.42
C ALA A 507 -5.36 43.20 8.38
N GLY A 508 -4.93 44.22 9.11
CA GLY A 508 -5.78 44.95 10.06
C GLY A 508 -6.41 44.03 11.11
N THR A 509 -7.73 44.01 11.17
CA THR A 509 -8.48 43.10 12.09
C THR A 509 -8.48 41.64 11.63
N GLY A 510 -7.95 41.32 10.43
CA GLY A 510 -7.91 39.99 9.85
C GLY A 510 -9.23 39.54 9.20
N SER A 511 -10.16 40.46 8.91
CA SER A 511 -11.45 40.07 8.33
C SER A 511 -11.32 39.43 6.95
N VAL A 512 -10.40 39.91 6.10
CA VAL A 512 -10.08 39.29 4.80
C VAL A 512 -9.30 38.00 5.01
N SER A 513 -8.29 38.00 5.88
CA SER A 513 -7.48 36.83 6.20
C SER A 513 -8.32 35.65 6.67
N VAL A 514 -9.29 35.89 7.56
CA VAL A 514 -10.22 34.86 8.09
C VAL A 514 -11.07 34.26 6.98
N GLU A 515 -11.66 35.08 6.12
CA GLU A 515 -12.49 34.55 5.04
C GLU A 515 -11.66 33.83 3.97
N MET A 516 -10.43 34.30 3.69
CA MET A 516 -9.48 33.54 2.84
C MET A 516 -9.17 32.16 3.44
N ALA A 517 -8.88 32.09 4.75
CA ALA A 517 -8.53 30.86 5.43
C ALA A 517 -9.68 29.83 5.48
N LEU A 518 -10.91 30.31 5.64
CA LEU A 518 -12.11 29.45 5.59
C LEU A 518 -12.36 28.87 4.20
N ARG A 519 -12.01 29.58 3.13
CA ARG A 519 -12.17 29.12 1.74
C ARG A 519 -11.00 28.27 1.28
N ALA A 520 -9.77 28.68 1.57
CA ALA A 520 -8.54 27.92 1.29
C ALA A 520 -8.25 26.92 2.44
N TRP A 521 -9.20 26.08 2.76
CA TRP A 521 -9.14 25.21 3.93
C TRP A 521 -8.09 24.09 3.85
N LYS A 522 -7.60 23.77 2.65
CA LYS A 522 -6.45 22.88 2.39
C LYS A 522 -5.14 23.64 2.21
N GLY A 523 -5.21 24.96 2.12
CA GLY A 523 -4.08 25.87 1.93
C GLY A 523 -3.72 26.62 3.20
N GLN A 524 -2.90 27.67 3.04
CA GLN A 524 -2.36 28.47 4.14
C GLN A 524 -2.55 29.95 3.86
N VAL A 525 -2.85 30.75 4.89
CA VAL A 525 -2.96 32.21 4.79
C VAL A 525 -1.94 32.86 5.71
N TYR A 526 -1.19 33.83 5.20
CA TYR A 526 -0.22 34.62 5.93
C TYR A 526 -0.73 36.04 6.03
N ALA A 527 -1.08 36.47 7.25
CA ALA A 527 -1.58 37.80 7.56
C ALA A 527 -0.46 38.70 8.05
N ILE A 528 -0.01 39.61 7.20
CA ILE A 528 1.09 40.54 7.49
C ILE A 528 0.51 41.83 8.09
N GLU A 529 0.86 42.13 9.33
CA GLU A 529 0.40 43.34 10.02
C GLU A 529 1.49 43.85 10.98
N LYS A 530 1.65 45.20 11.06
CA LYS A 530 2.68 45.83 11.88
C LYS A 530 2.16 46.44 13.18
N LYS A 531 0.87 46.76 13.28
CA LYS A 531 0.29 47.44 14.42
C LYS A 531 -0.12 46.47 15.51
N GLU A 532 0.34 46.70 16.76
CA GLU A 532 0.06 45.81 17.89
C GLU A 532 -1.43 45.67 18.22
N ASP A 533 -2.19 46.79 18.15
CA ASP A 533 -3.63 46.78 18.39
C ASP A 533 -4.40 45.98 17.34
N ALA A 534 -3.96 46.02 16.11
CA ALA A 534 -4.51 45.19 15.01
C ALA A 534 -4.11 43.73 15.18
N LEU A 535 -2.87 43.41 15.51
CA LEU A 535 -2.40 42.05 15.79
C LEU A 535 -3.19 41.37 16.92
N ALA A 536 -3.54 42.12 17.96
CA ALA A 536 -4.38 41.59 19.06
C ALA A 536 -5.77 41.18 18.55
N LEU A 537 -6.43 42.05 17.76
CA LEU A 537 -7.74 41.75 17.18
C LEU A 537 -7.68 40.59 16.16
N LEU A 538 -6.63 40.55 15.37
CA LEU A 538 -6.38 39.48 14.39
C LEU A 538 -6.25 38.11 15.11
N LYS A 539 -5.53 38.04 16.22
CA LYS A 539 -5.41 36.81 17.05
C LYS A 539 -6.76 36.37 17.61
N GLU A 540 -7.57 37.31 18.09
CA GLU A 540 -8.89 37.00 18.64
C GLU A 540 -9.87 36.56 17.53
N ASN A 541 -9.88 37.21 16.37
CA ASN A 541 -10.68 36.81 15.21
C ASN A 541 -10.26 35.46 14.68
N ARG A 542 -8.95 35.18 14.54
CA ARG A 542 -8.42 33.86 14.21
C ARG A 542 -9.00 32.77 15.13
N ARG A 543 -8.97 33.02 16.46
CA ARG A 543 -9.51 32.09 17.45
C ARG A 543 -11.02 31.94 17.33
N LYS A 544 -11.75 33.05 17.19
CA LYS A 544 -13.22 33.05 17.09
C LYS A 544 -13.71 32.21 15.91
N PHE A 545 -13.08 32.34 14.75
CA PHE A 545 -13.46 31.65 13.53
C PHE A 545 -12.75 30.29 13.32
N ALA A 546 -11.91 29.89 14.30
CA ALA A 546 -11.14 28.64 14.26
C ALA A 546 -10.31 28.46 12.95
N THR A 547 -9.78 29.55 12.43
CA THR A 547 -8.95 29.55 11.22
C THR A 547 -7.50 29.20 11.57
N ASP A 548 -7.24 27.93 11.84
CA ASP A 548 -5.95 27.45 12.30
C ASP A 548 -4.88 27.46 11.19
N ASN A 549 -5.29 27.45 9.93
CA ASN A 549 -4.46 27.67 8.75
C ASN A 549 -4.17 29.17 8.45
N LEU A 550 -4.43 30.04 9.40
CA LEU A 550 -4.08 31.48 9.33
C LEU A 550 -2.87 31.75 10.21
N GLU A 551 -1.74 32.02 9.60
CA GLU A 551 -0.52 32.43 10.30
C GLU A 551 -0.43 33.97 10.40
N ILE A 552 -0.11 34.46 11.57
CA ILE A 552 0.02 35.90 11.83
C ILE A 552 1.49 36.27 11.76
N VAL A 553 1.83 37.17 10.83
CA VAL A 553 3.20 37.61 10.56
C VAL A 553 3.36 39.06 11.00
N PRO A 554 3.90 39.32 12.21
CA PRO A 554 4.16 40.66 12.67
C PRO A 554 5.28 41.30 11.84
N GLY A 555 5.01 42.47 11.24
CA GLY A 555 6.04 43.21 10.50
C GLY A 555 5.49 44.05 9.36
N THR A 556 6.40 44.66 8.64
CA THR A 556 6.10 45.52 7.46
C THR A 556 6.37 44.74 6.17
N ALA A 557 5.49 44.85 5.20
CA ALA A 557 5.75 44.37 3.84
C ALA A 557 6.63 45.35 3.07
N PRO A 558 7.60 44.87 2.27
CA PRO A 558 7.82 43.48 1.85
C PRO A 558 8.71 42.65 2.82
N GLU A 559 9.44 43.26 3.76
CA GLU A 559 10.48 42.61 4.56
C GLU A 559 9.94 41.36 5.28
N ALA A 560 8.75 41.45 5.88
CA ALA A 560 8.12 40.33 6.59
C ALA A 560 7.65 39.18 5.66
N MET A 561 7.71 39.39 4.34
CA MET A 561 7.24 38.39 3.36
C MET A 561 8.39 37.55 2.77
N VAL A 562 9.65 37.90 3.02
CA VAL A 562 10.81 37.31 2.32
C VAL A 562 10.90 35.80 2.52
N GLU A 563 10.80 35.34 3.77
CA GLU A 563 10.97 33.92 4.15
C GLU A 563 9.66 33.10 4.04
N LEU A 564 8.53 33.73 3.70
CA LEU A 564 7.26 33.00 3.60
C LEU A 564 7.22 32.10 2.36
N PRO A 565 6.46 30.99 2.38
CA PRO A 565 6.27 30.11 1.22
C PRO A 565 5.74 30.83 -0.03
N VAL A 566 5.95 30.26 -1.20
CA VAL A 566 5.52 30.82 -2.49
C VAL A 566 4.02 31.05 -2.53
N PRO A 567 3.52 32.29 -2.71
CA PRO A 567 2.09 32.58 -2.72
C PRO A 567 1.47 32.25 -4.09
N THR A 568 0.24 31.75 -4.06
CA THR A 568 -0.61 31.66 -5.27
C THR A 568 -1.47 32.90 -5.43
N HIS A 569 -1.85 33.54 -4.31
CA HIS A 569 -2.74 34.68 -4.25
C HIS A 569 -2.24 35.72 -3.24
N ALA A 570 -2.47 36.98 -3.54
CA ALA A 570 -2.17 38.07 -2.62
C ALA A 570 -3.29 39.10 -2.58
N PHE A 571 -3.71 39.48 -1.38
CA PHE A 571 -4.57 40.63 -1.14
C PHE A 571 -3.74 41.78 -0.56
N ILE A 572 -3.85 42.98 -1.09
CA ILE A 572 -3.15 44.15 -0.60
C ILE A 572 -4.20 45.17 -0.13
N GLY A 573 -4.43 45.20 1.19
CA GLY A 573 -5.33 46.16 1.86
C GLY A 573 -4.63 47.44 2.30
N GLY A 574 -3.28 47.42 2.34
CA GLY A 574 -2.47 48.60 2.68
C GLY A 574 -0.98 48.36 2.41
N SER A 575 -0.37 49.16 1.55
CA SER A 575 1.03 49.05 1.13
C SER A 575 2.02 49.83 1.98
N SER A 576 1.55 50.79 2.78
CA SER A 576 2.39 51.77 3.50
C SER A 576 3.39 52.53 2.58
N GLY A 577 3.07 52.67 1.28
CA GLY A 577 3.92 53.30 0.26
C GLY A 577 4.92 52.36 -0.43
N ASN A 578 4.91 51.06 -0.13
CA ASN A 578 5.85 50.08 -0.68
C ASN A 578 5.20 49.18 -1.76
N MET A 579 4.20 49.69 -2.48
CA MET A 579 3.42 48.92 -3.46
C MET A 579 4.29 48.20 -4.51
N ASN A 580 5.25 48.91 -5.08
CA ASN A 580 6.13 48.36 -6.11
C ASN A 580 7.05 47.28 -5.59
N GLU A 581 7.60 47.46 -4.40
CA GLU A 581 8.48 46.45 -3.74
C GLU A 581 7.70 45.19 -3.37
N ILE A 582 6.47 45.37 -2.88
CA ILE A 582 5.58 44.24 -2.54
C ILE A 582 5.25 43.46 -3.82
N ILE A 583 4.81 44.12 -4.90
CA ILE A 583 4.45 43.43 -6.15
C ILE A 583 5.67 42.76 -6.76
N ARG A 584 6.83 43.40 -6.76
CA ARG A 584 8.08 42.78 -7.24
C ARG A 584 8.38 41.48 -6.49
N LEU A 585 8.37 41.51 -5.16
CA LEU A 585 8.62 40.29 -4.35
C LEU A 585 7.59 39.19 -4.62
N LEU A 586 6.33 39.52 -4.80
CA LEU A 586 5.29 38.55 -5.15
C LEU A 586 5.57 37.88 -6.51
N LEU A 587 5.96 38.67 -7.53
CA LEU A 587 6.30 38.16 -8.86
C LEU A 587 7.61 37.38 -8.88
N ASP A 588 8.61 37.79 -8.08
CA ASP A 588 9.88 37.06 -7.94
C ASP A 588 9.64 35.67 -7.33
N LYS A 589 8.69 35.57 -6.38
CA LYS A 589 8.30 34.28 -5.76
C LYS A 589 7.41 33.43 -6.69
N ASN A 590 6.44 34.07 -7.35
CA ASN A 590 5.51 33.41 -8.27
C ASN A 590 5.15 34.36 -9.44
N PRO A 591 5.73 34.16 -10.62
CA PRO A 591 5.42 34.97 -11.80
C PRO A 591 3.93 34.96 -12.20
N GLY A 592 3.17 33.93 -11.81
CA GLY A 592 1.72 33.81 -12.12
C GLY A 592 0.79 34.22 -10.98
N VAL A 593 1.28 34.84 -9.91
CA VAL A 593 0.49 35.19 -8.72
C VAL A 593 -0.74 36.03 -9.04
N ARG A 594 -1.90 35.69 -8.48
CA ARG A 594 -3.13 36.47 -8.54
C ARG A 594 -3.13 37.55 -7.45
N ILE A 595 -3.33 38.80 -7.80
CA ILE A 595 -3.26 39.93 -6.89
C ILE A 595 -4.59 40.72 -6.91
N VAL A 596 -5.08 41.08 -5.72
CA VAL A 596 -6.20 42.02 -5.54
C VAL A 596 -5.76 43.16 -4.63
N ILE A 597 -5.96 44.39 -5.07
CA ILE A 597 -5.55 45.60 -4.39
C ILE A 597 -6.78 46.44 -4.08
N ASN A 598 -6.98 46.82 -2.82
CA ASN A 598 -8.01 47.76 -2.42
C ASN A 598 -7.42 49.15 -2.22
N CYS A 599 -7.92 50.11 -3.00
CA CYS A 599 -7.47 51.50 -2.99
C CYS A 599 -8.60 52.43 -2.55
N ILE A 600 -8.37 53.18 -1.47
CA ILE A 600 -9.33 54.18 -0.95
C ILE A 600 -8.98 55.57 -1.43
N THR A 601 -7.67 55.86 -1.65
CA THR A 601 -7.18 57.18 -2.09
C THR A 601 -6.77 57.15 -3.55
N LEU A 602 -6.79 58.30 -4.20
CA LEU A 602 -6.36 58.45 -5.60
C LEU A 602 -4.85 58.21 -5.76
N GLU A 603 -4.06 58.50 -4.71
CA GLU A 603 -2.62 58.21 -4.67
C GLU A 603 -2.38 56.72 -4.77
N THR A 604 -3.07 55.89 -3.96
CA THR A 604 -2.94 54.43 -3.99
C THR A 604 -3.43 53.87 -5.34
N VAL A 605 -4.49 54.43 -5.94
CA VAL A 605 -4.93 54.05 -7.29
C VAL A 605 -3.82 54.30 -8.30
N THR A 606 -3.17 55.47 -8.20
CA THR A 606 -2.08 55.86 -9.10
C THR A 606 -0.88 54.92 -8.94
N GLU A 607 -0.49 54.57 -7.71
CA GLU A 607 0.58 53.61 -7.43
C GLU A 607 0.26 52.24 -8.03
N ALA A 608 -0.95 51.73 -7.85
CA ALA A 608 -1.39 50.44 -8.38
C ALA A 608 -1.40 50.44 -9.93
N MET A 609 -1.88 51.51 -10.55
CA MET A 609 -1.91 51.65 -12.03
C MET A 609 -0.49 51.73 -12.62
N ASN A 610 0.44 52.41 -11.93
CA ASN A 610 1.83 52.43 -12.33
C ASN A 610 2.46 51.05 -12.20
N ALA A 611 2.26 50.36 -11.08
CA ALA A 611 2.77 49.02 -10.88
C ALA A 611 2.25 48.01 -11.94
N ILE A 612 0.95 48.10 -12.31
CA ILE A 612 0.38 47.27 -13.40
C ILE A 612 1.15 47.46 -14.71
N ARG A 613 1.48 48.68 -15.04
CA ARG A 613 2.21 49.02 -16.29
C ARG A 613 3.68 48.61 -16.20
N ASP A 614 4.35 48.95 -15.08
CA ASP A 614 5.78 48.73 -14.89
C ASP A 614 6.14 47.25 -14.85
N PHE A 615 5.29 46.41 -14.23
CA PHE A 615 5.45 44.97 -14.18
C PHE A 615 4.69 44.21 -15.29
N SER A 616 4.02 44.95 -16.21
CA SER A 616 3.26 44.37 -17.34
C SER A 616 2.26 43.29 -16.88
N LEU A 617 1.51 43.57 -15.78
CA LEU A 617 0.53 42.63 -15.23
C LEU A 617 -0.64 42.39 -16.20
N THR A 618 -1.21 41.19 -16.16
CA THR A 618 -2.28 40.72 -17.06
C THR A 618 -3.59 40.50 -16.32
N ASP A 619 -4.67 40.16 -17.03
CA ASP A 619 -6.02 39.90 -16.47
C ASP A 619 -6.46 41.03 -15.52
N VAL A 620 -6.23 42.29 -15.97
CA VAL A 620 -6.52 43.49 -15.19
C VAL A 620 -8.01 43.81 -15.25
N ASP A 621 -8.64 43.90 -14.08
CA ASP A 621 -10.04 44.30 -13.95
C ASP A 621 -10.16 45.29 -12.78
N ILE A 622 -10.85 46.40 -13.02
CA ILE A 622 -10.99 47.50 -12.07
C ILE A 622 -12.47 47.75 -11.79
N VAL A 623 -12.86 47.64 -10.55
CA VAL A 623 -14.23 47.88 -10.09
C VAL A 623 -14.22 48.99 -9.06
N GLN A 624 -15.04 50.00 -9.24
CA GLN A 624 -15.35 50.99 -8.20
C GLN A 624 -16.61 50.53 -7.47
N LEU A 625 -16.52 50.36 -6.14
CA LEU A 625 -17.64 50.03 -5.28
C LEU A 625 -18.01 51.22 -4.41
N SER A 626 -19.30 51.61 -4.43
CA SER A 626 -19.88 52.63 -3.56
C SER A 626 -21.03 51.98 -2.78
N ALA A 627 -20.95 52.01 -1.48
CA ALA A 627 -21.97 51.47 -0.57
C ALA A 627 -22.59 52.59 0.29
N ALA A 628 -23.86 52.45 0.62
CA ALA A 628 -24.50 53.28 1.60
C ALA A 628 -25.33 52.37 2.55
N ARG A 629 -25.17 52.58 3.84
CA ARG A 629 -25.87 51.78 4.87
C ARG A 629 -26.90 52.65 5.57
N SER A 630 -28.07 52.05 5.88
CA SER A 630 -29.09 52.74 6.64
C SER A 630 -28.67 52.86 8.11
N LYS A 631 -28.88 54.03 8.71
CA LYS A 631 -28.71 54.30 10.14
C LYS A 631 -30.04 54.76 10.71
N SER A 632 -30.52 54.08 11.77
CA SER A 632 -31.70 54.48 12.48
C SER A 632 -31.44 55.76 13.30
N ILE A 633 -32.25 56.79 13.03
CA ILE A 633 -32.26 58.03 13.76
C ILE A 633 -33.68 58.30 14.24
N GLY A 634 -33.95 57.99 15.49
CA GLY A 634 -35.32 57.95 16.03
C GLY A 634 -36.17 56.91 15.26
N ARG A 635 -37.30 57.37 14.61
CA ARG A 635 -38.18 56.50 13.83
C ARG A 635 -37.86 56.49 12.32
N TYR A 636 -36.80 57.12 11.90
CA TYR A 636 -36.36 57.21 10.51
C TYR A 636 -35.12 56.42 10.24
N HIS A 637 -34.93 55.95 9.00
CA HIS A 637 -33.75 55.35 8.48
C HIS A 637 -33.05 56.28 7.50
N MET A 638 -31.88 56.79 7.86
CA MET A 638 -31.07 57.66 7.00
C MET A 638 -30.00 56.83 6.30
N MET A 639 -29.83 57.01 4.98
CA MET A 639 -28.76 56.39 4.21
C MET A 639 -27.46 57.19 4.43
N MET A 640 -26.46 56.49 4.93
CA MET A 640 -25.11 57.03 5.15
C MET A 640 -24.18 56.40 4.11
N GLY A 641 -23.60 57.27 3.23
CA GLY A 641 -22.63 56.85 2.23
C GLY A 641 -21.29 56.49 2.88
N GLU A 642 -20.71 55.42 2.44
CA GLU A 642 -19.32 55.06 2.77
C GLU A 642 -18.38 55.56 1.68
N ASN A 643 -17.07 55.67 1.97
CA ASN A 643 -16.08 56.08 0.97
C ASN A 643 -16.06 55.08 -0.20
N PRO A 644 -16.11 55.56 -1.45
CA PRO A 644 -15.91 54.69 -2.61
C PRO A 644 -14.54 54.03 -2.56
N ILE A 645 -14.51 52.73 -2.92
CA ILE A 645 -13.27 51.96 -2.99
C ILE A 645 -13.05 51.45 -4.40
N TYR A 646 -11.82 51.54 -4.89
CA TYR A 646 -11.41 50.84 -6.09
C TYR A 646 -10.82 49.48 -5.74
N ILE A 647 -11.37 48.45 -6.34
CA ILE A 647 -10.89 47.07 -6.24
C ILE A 647 -10.23 46.73 -7.56
N ILE A 648 -8.91 46.61 -7.56
CA ILE A 648 -8.09 46.32 -8.72
C ILE A 648 -7.61 44.88 -8.61
N SER A 649 -7.93 44.05 -9.59
CA SER A 649 -7.44 42.68 -9.67
C SER A 649 -6.58 42.48 -10.90
N CYS A 650 -5.48 41.76 -10.77
CA CYS A 650 -4.54 41.48 -11.85
C CYS A 650 -3.78 40.16 -11.56
N SER A 651 -3.07 39.67 -12.55
CA SER A 651 -2.19 38.50 -12.42
C SER A 651 -0.81 38.82 -13.00
N GLY A 652 0.21 38.18 -12.46
CA GLY A 652 1.51 38.12 -13.10
C GLY A 652 1.45 37.33 -14.41
N ARG A 653 2.50 37.37 -15.20
CA ARG A 653 2.62 36.56 -16.41
C ARG A 653 3.12 35.17 -15.98
N GLY A 654 2.21 34.20 -15.82
CA GLY A 654 2.59 32.79 -15.77
C GLY A 654 3.21 32.37 -17.11
N GLU A 655 4.10 31.40 -17.08
CA GLU A 655 4.50 30.72 -18.31
C GLU A 655 3.22 30.14 -18.95
N GLU A 656 2.97 30.48 -20.22
CA GLU A 656 1.95 29.79 -21.01
C GLU A 656 2.36 28.30 -21.09
N ILE A 657 1.58 27.43 -20.39
CA ILE A 657 1.74 25.97 -20.43
C ILE A 657 1.15 25.48 -21.75
#